data_d2676ec08339b190ab9d42f1af3694ea
#
_entry.id   d2676ec08339b190ab9d42f1af3694ea
#
_cell.length_a   1.000
_cell.length_b   1.000
_cell.length_c   1.000
_cell.angle_alpha   90.00
_cell.angle_beta   90.00
_cell.angle_gamma   90.00
#
_symmetry.space_group_name_H-M   'P 1'
#
loop_
_entity.id
_entity.type
_entity.pdbx_description
1 polymer ?
#
loop_
_entity_poly.entity_id
_entity_poly.type
_entity_poly.pdbx_seq_one_letter_code
_entity_poly.pdbx_strand_id
1 'polypeptide(L)'
;MPMYIEVLVEIKNKQLDKTFTYRVDNALQKEIEVGKRVLVPFGKQELEGYILNVKDESDVDAKDIIAVIDEEPVLNKEMLELGKFLQKSTLCSLSTSYATMLPKALKAKKGVTIKKKMQTHLKLNMDYESAFDLVTSSVQKDVLKLFASDHVILKKQANLVSSSATKTLIQNGILEELESELYRYELKQYRKEDKKELTEEQKNAYQKIKSSFFEEKIFLLHGVTGSGKTEVYLQLIHDVLENKKTVLVLVPEISITTQLVERFQRRFPNQIAVLHSGLSDGERFDEWRKILRKEVSIVIGARSAIFAPLYDIGLIILDEEHSETYKQENTPRYHALDIAKERARTHSCPIVLGSATPSLQTMARAMKKVYEYIPMMKRANGAKLPNIEIVDMQEEVKHRHNILSRELEYKIQEKLNKKEQVMLLLNRRGHSTTITCSNCGFTYRCPHCDISLTYHKSSSQLRCHYCGYTVFQADKCPKCFEESLNYYGLGTEKLEEYISEVFPTAKVLRMDKDTTANKGKYEEITEDFYHHKYDILLGTQMISKGLDFPDVSLVGILNADTSLNIPDYRSNERTFSLLSQACGRAGRSHTTGEVIIQTFYPENYILKCVKENDYQSFYQYEMNIRKTLRYPPYYYLVALTIKSKDYKIAQEEATKTKKYLESHLDKSSFVLGPSTANMFLVNRVYHFEILIKYRFDEHLIPTLKELDKMFLMNLKASLDIEFIS
;
A
#
# COMPACT_ATOMS: atom_id res chain seq x y z
N MET A 1 -2.69 -11.78 46.84
CA MET A 1 -4.06 -12.09 46.44
C MET A 1 -4.01 -12.82 45.12
N PRO A 2 -4.92 -13.75 44.82
CA PRO A 2 -4.94 -14.37 43.51
C PRO A 2 -5.18 -13.29 42.43
N MET A 3 -4.41 -13.35 41.36
CA MET A 3 -4.56 -12.45 40.20
C MET A 3 -5.05 -13.26 39.01
N TYR A 4 -6.03 -12.74 38.29
CA TYR A 4 -6.60 -13.33 37.09
C TYR A 4 -6.44 -12.40 35.90
N ILE A 5 -6.28 -12.97 34.73
CA ILE A 5 -6.21 -12.21 33.48
C ILE A 5 -7.19 -12.72 32.44
N GLU A 6 -7.72 -11.80 31.64
CA GLU A 6 -8.51 -12.13 30.46
C GLU A 6 -7.61 -12.13 29.24
N VAL A 7 -7.48 -13.27 28.60
CA VAL A 7 -6.59 -13.49 27.44
C VAL A 7 -7.39 -13.74 26.19
N LEU A 8 -7.10 -13.01 25.14
CA LEU A 8 -7.56 -13.26 23.80
C LEU A 8 -6.56 -14.17 23.08
N VAL A 9 -6.92 -15.42 22.87
CA VAL A 9 -6.06 -16.40 22.18
C VAL A 9 -6.19 -16.26 20.67
N GLU A 10 -5.07 -16.42 19.92
CA GLU A 10 -5.10 -16.37 18.46
C GLU A 10 -5.62 -17.69 17.86
N ILE A 11 -6.92 -17.78 17.68
CA ILE A 11 -7.60 -18.91 17.04
C ILE A 11 -8.29 -18.43 15.78
N LYS A 12 -8.11 -19.13 14.66
CA LYS A 12 -8.74 -18.79 13.37
C LYS A 12 -10.26 -19.05 13.33
N ASN A 13 -10.86 -19.47 14.41
CA ASN A 13 -12.30 -19.74 14.49
C ASN A 13 -13.00 -18.55 15.12
N LYS A 14 -13.85 -17.86 14.32
CA LYS A 14 -14.67 -16.73 14.79
C LYS A 14 -15.58 -17.08 15.99
N GLN A 15 -16.01 -18.33 16.15
CA GLN A 15 -16.81 -18.77 17.29
C GLN A 15 -16.06 -18.69 18.63
N LEU A 16 -14.72 -18.73 18.57
CA LEU A 16 -13.83 -18.66 19.72
C LEU A 16 -13.19 -17.26 19.89
N ASP A 17 -13.68 -16.25 19.16
CA ASP A 17 -13.24 -14.86 19.29
C ASP A 17 -13.80 -14.20 20.56
N LYS A 18 -13.37 -14.72 21.69
CA LYS A 18 -13.71 -14.23 23.04
C LYS A 18 -12.48 -14.36 23.95
N THR A 19 -12.50 -13.64 25.06
CA THR A 19 -11.51 -13.78 26.11
C THR A 19 -11.75 -15.02 26.95
N PHE A 20 -10.65 -15.60 27.44
CA PHE A 20 -10.65 -16.70 28.41
C PHE A 20 -9.91 -16.25 29.66
N THR A 21 -10.45 -16.63 30.82
CA THR A 21 -9.85 -16.25 32.11
C THR A 21 -8.79 -17.27 32.53
N TYR A 22 -7.61 -16.76 32.92
CA TYR A 22 -6.51 -17.57 33.46
C TYR A 22 -6.05 -17.01 34.80
N ARG A 23 -5.54 -17.87 35.65
CA ARG A 23 -4.93 -17.51 36.93
C ARG A 23 -3.43 -17.22 36.71
N VAL A 24 -2.89 -16.32 37.51
CA VAL A 24 -1.46 -15.92 37.46
C VAL A 24 -0.77 -16.39 38.73
N ASP A 25 0.31 -17.18 38.57
CA ASP A 25 1.18 -17.55 39.67
C ASP A 25 1.81 -16.31 40.30
N ASN A 26 2.01 -16.35 41.65
CA ASN A 26 2.61 -15.22 42.38
C ASN A 26 3.98 -14.81 41.84
N ALA A 27 4.77 -15.75 41.32
CA ALA A 27 6.07 -15.48 40.71
C ALA A 27 5.98 -14.59 39.45
N LEU A 28 4.89 -14.69 38.66
CA LEU A 28 4.69 -14.00 37.40
C LEU A 28 3.86 -12.70 37.53
N GLN A 29 3.26 -12.44 38.70
CA GLN A 29 2.36 -11.28 38.89
C GLN A 29 3.01 -9.92 38.55
N LYS A 30 4.31 -9.78 38.84
CA LYS A 30 5.06 -8.54 38.56
C LYS A 30 5.30 -8.29 37.07
N GLU A 31 5.22 -9.34 36.25
CA GLU A 31 5.44 -9.25 34.81
C GLU A 31 4.16 -8.98 34.02
N ILE A 32 2.99 -9.11 34.68
CA ILE A 32 1.67 -8.96 34.05
C ILE A 32 1.39 -7.52 33.74
N GLU A 33 1.10 -7.26 32.47
CA GLU A 33 0.65 -5.97 31.97
C GLU A 33 -0.27 -6.15 30.78
N VAL A 34 -1.32 -5.34 30.68
CA VAL A 34 -2.28 -5.37 29.56
C VAL A 34 -1.54 -5.07 28.25
N GLY A 35 -1.81 -5.87 27.22
CA GLY A 35 -1.18 -5.78 25.91
C GLY A 35 0.07 -6.66 25.73
N LYS A 36 0.57 -7.33 26.78
CA LYS A 36 1.61 -8.36 26.65
C LYS A 36 1.04 -9.68 26.15
N ARG A 37 1.90 -10.49 25.52
CA ARG A 37 1.56 -11.87 25.15
C ARG A 37 1.90 -12.81 26.29
N VAL A 38 1.04 -13.81 26.44
CA VAL A 38 1.22 -14.93 27.39
C VAL A 38 1.04 -16.26 26.69
N LEU A 39 1.74 -17.27 27.16
CA LEU A 39 1.54 -18.66 26.79
C LEU A 39 0.53 -19.28 27.75
N VAL A 40 -0.54 -19.86 27.22
CA VAL A 40 -1.66 -20.41 28.01
C VAL A 40 -2.02 -21.82 27.58
N PRO A 41 -2.46 -22.69 28.50
CA PRO A 41 -3.00 -24.00 28.16
C PRO A 41 -4.41 -23.86 27.58
N PHE A 42 -4.63 -24.43 26.38
CA PHE A 42 -5.93 -24.41 25.70
C PHE A 42 -6.31 -25.81 25.20
N GLY A 43 -7.21 -26.49 25.89
CA GLY A 43 -7.51 -27.89 25.65
C GLY A 43 -6.29 -28.78 25.86
N LYS A 44 -5.82 -29.44 24.80
CA LYS A 44 -4.59 -30.27 24.80
C LYS A 44 -3.39 -29.53 24.18
N GLN A 45 -3.52 -28.27 23.86
CA GLN A 45 -2.50 -27.45 23.19
C GLN A 45 -2.08 -26.29 24.09
N GLU A 46 -0.95 -25.70 23.77
CA GLU A 46 -0.50 -24.43 24.31
C GLU A 46 -0.63 -23.39 23.23
N LEU A 47 -1.26 -22.27 23.55
CA LEU A 47 -1.48 -21.16 22.63
C LEU A 47 -0.92 -19.85 23.20
N GLU A 48 -0.50 -18.97 22.31
CA GLU A 48 -0.19 -17.59 22.66
C GLU A 48 -1.45 -16.75 22.61
N GLY A 49 -1.56 -15.76 23.48
CA GLY A 49 -2.67 -14.82 23.52
C GLY A 49 -2.26 -13.47 24.10
N TYR A 50 -3.09 -12.45 23.88
CA TYR A 50 -2.87 -11.11 24.41
C TYR A 50 -3.66 -10.89 25.69
N ILE A 51 -3.04 -10.32 26.72
CA ILE A 51 -3.71 -9.89 27.95
C ILE A 51 -4.55 -8.65 27.62
N LEU A 52 -5.87 -8.75 27.79
CA LEU A 52 -6.77 -7.63 27.56
C LEU A 52 -7.27 -6.98 28.83
N ASN A 53 -7.29 -7.71 29.94
CA ASN A 53 -7.73 -7.20 31.24
C ASN A 53 -7.08 -7.96 32.39
N VAL A 54 -6.99 -7.33 33.57
CA VAL A 54 -6.51 -7.91 34.82
C VAL A 54 -7.62 -7.79 35.85
N LYS A 55 -7.87 -8.85 36.63
CA LYS A 55 -8.93 -8.95 37.62
C LYS A 55 -8.39 -9.55 38.93
N ASP A 56 -8.97 -9.16 40.05
CA ASP A 56 -8.64 -9.70 41.37
C ASP A 56 -9.46 -10.95 41.71
N GLU A 57 -10.58 -11.17 41.04
CA GLU A 57 -11.51 -12.26 41.26
C GLU A 57 -11.95 -12.94 39.94
N SER A 58 -12.34 -14.20 40.03
CA SER A 58 -12.85 -14.97 38.89
C SER A 58 -14.02 -15.86 39.32
N ASP A 59 -15.11 -15.83 38.52
CA ASP A 59 -16.29 -16.67 38.70
C ASP A 59 -16.09 -18.11 38.15
N VAL A 60 -14.93 -18.36 37.48
CA VAL A 60 -14.62 -19.65 36.85
C VAL A 60 -13.36 -20.26 37.44
N ASP A 61 -13.32 -21.59 37.48
CA ASP A 61 -12.08 -22.33 37.82
C ASP A 61 -11.06 -22.14 36.67
N ALA A 62 -10.14 -21.22 36.88
CA ALA A 62 -9.18 -20.78 35.89
C ALA A 62 -7.88 -21.56 35.97
N LYS A 63 -7.37 -22.06 34.83
CA LYS A 63 -6.04 -22.67 34.72
C LYS A 63 -4.95 -21.62 34.86
N ASP A 64 -3.77 -22.04 35.30
CA ASP A 64 -2.61 -21.16 35.38
C ASP A 64 -2.05 -20.84 33.97
N ILE A 65 -1.51 -19.63 33.79
CA ILE A 65 -0.67 -19.30 32.64
C ILE A 65 0.64 -20.07 32.71
N ILE A 66 1.26 -20.32 31.55
CA ILE A 66 2.55 -21.05 31.48
C ILE A 66 3.71 -20.05 31.58
N ALA A 67 3.67 -18.94 30.84
CA ALA A 67 4.73 -17.93 30.82
C ALA A 67 4.23 -16.59 30.29
N VAL A 68 4.92 -15.51 30.68
CA VAL A 68 4.86 -14.20 30.01
C VAL A 68 5.92 -14.17 28.92
N ILE A 69 5.56 -13.73 27.71
CA ILE A 69 6.44 -13.81 26.54
C ILE A 69 7.22 -12.50 26.34
N ASP A 70 6.59 -11.37 26.60
CA ASP A 70 7.11 -10.05 26.26
C ASP A 70 7.63 -9.30 27.50
N GLU A 71 8.75 -8.60 27.33
CA GLU A 71 9.29 -7.68 28.36
C GLU A 71 8.39 -6.42 28.48
N GLU A 72 7.91 -5.90 27.32
CA GLU A 72 7.07 -4.70 27.20
C GLU A 72 5.77 -5.03 26.44
N PRO A 73 4.66 -4.30 26.68
CA PRO A 73 3.42 -4.51 25.93
C PRO A 73 3.61 -4.36 24.42
N VAL A 74 3.19 -5.34 23.65
CA VAL A 74 3.18 -5.29 22.18
C VAL A 74 1.97 -4.52 21.64
N LEU A 75 0.89 -4.43 22.42
CA LEU A 75 -0.31 -3.64 22.16
C LEU A 75 -0.43 -2.56 23.24
N ASN A 76 -0.11 -1.32 22.91
CA ASN A 76 -0.36 -0.21 23.81
C ASN A 76 -1.86 0.15 23.88
N LYS A 77 -2.24 1.08 24.76
CA LYS A 77 -3.64 1.48 24.99
C LYS A 77 -4.34 1.93 23.70
N GLU A 78 -3.67 2.74 22.87
CA GLU A 78 -4.21 3.19 21.58
C GLU A 78 -4.45 2.00 20.64
N MET A 79 -3.51 1.07 20.53
CA MET A 79 -3.62 -0.10 19.67
C MET A 79 -4.77 -1.02 20.11
N LEU A 80 -5.02 -1.16 21.40
CA LEU A 80 -6.15 -1.93 21.90
C LEU A 80 -7.48 -1.33 21.42
N GLU A 81 -7.64 -0.01 21.48
CA GLU A 81 -8.84 0.68 20.99
C GLU A 81 -8.94 0.64 19.45
N LEU A 82 -7.82 0.83 18.73
CA LEU A 82 -7.79 0.68 17.27
C LEU A 82 -8.19 -0.73 16.82
N GLY A 83 -7.82 -1.78 17.56
CA GLY A 83 -8.24 -3.15 17.26
C GLY A 83 -9.75 -3.32 17.39
N LYS A 84 -10.37 -2.76 18.43
CA LYS A 84 -11.85 -2.74 18.61
C LYS A 84 -12.54 -1.94 17.49
N PHE A 85 -11.98 -0.78 17.12
CA PHE A 85 -12.47 0.02 16.01
C PHE A 85 -12.43 -0.79 14.70
N LEU A 86 -11.31 -1.45 14.42
CA LEU A 86 -11.13 -2.28 13.24
C LEU A 86 -12.12 -3.46 13.19
N GLN A 87 -12.32 -4.15 14.32
CA GLN A 87 -13.33 -5.21 14.46
C GLN A 87 -14.72 -4.69 14.10
N LYS A 88 -15.12 -3.54 14.66
CA LYS A 88 -16.44 -2.94 14.46
C LYS A 88 -16.65 -2.48 13.01
N SER A 89 -15.65 -1.83 12.41
CA SER A 89 -15.76 -1.22 11.08
C SER A 89 -15.69 -2.24 9.93
N THR A 90 -15.06 -3.40 10.15
CA THR A 90 -14.85 -4.43 9.11
C THR A 90 -15.57 -5.76 9.39
N LEU A 91 -16.27 -5.87 10.51
CA LEU A 91 -16.94 -7.10 10.98
C LEU A 91 -16.00 -8.34 11.04
N CYS A 92 -14.72 -8.11 11.31
CA CYS A 92 -13.75 -9.18 11.52
C CYS A 92 -13.68 -9.62 13.00
N SER A 93 -12.92 -10.67 13.30
CA SER A 93 -12.64 -11.05 14.70
C SER A 93 -11.65 -10.10 15.34
N LEU A 94 -11.69 -9.94 16.67
CA LEU A 94 -10.76 -9.09 17.41
C LEU A 94 -9.33 -9.65 17.34
N SER A 95 -9.17 -10.98 17.38
CA SER A 95 -7.89 -11.65 17.17
C SER A 95 -7.28 -11.34 15.80
N THR A 96 -8.10 -11.33 14.73
CA THR A 96 -7.66 -10.93 13.39
C THR A 96 -7.27 -9.45 13.33
N SER A 97 -8.00 -8.59 14.05
CA SER A 97 -7.67 -7.15 14.12
C SER A 97 -6.27 -6.95 14.69
N TYR A 98 -5.96 -7.50 15.86
CA TYR A 98 -4.64 -7.35 16.48
C TYR A 98 -3.53 -8.00 15.65
N ALA A 99 -3.77 -9.21 15.12
CA ALA A 99 -2.80 -9.88 14.26
C ALA A 99 -2.47 -9.08 12.98
N THR A 100 -3.41 -8.25 12.49
CA THR A 100 -3.17 -7.39 11.32
C THR A 100 -2.32 -6.18 11.65
N MET A 101 -2.45 -5.65 12.85
CA MET A 101 -1.74 -4.45 13.29
C MET A 101 -0.26 -4.70 13.59
N LEU A 102 0.10 -5.93 13.98
CA LEU A 102 1.43 -6.27 14.47
C LEU A 102 2.34 -6.87 13.39
N PRO A 103 3.65 -6.62 13.46
CA PRO A 103 4.65 -7.40 12.74
C PRO A 103 4.55 -8.88 13.07
N LYS A 104 4.95 -9.74 12.14
CA LYS A 104 4.84 -11.21 12.28
C LYS A 104 5.51 -11.74 13.55
N ALA A 105 6.63 -11.15 13.96
CA ALA A 105 7.38 -11.50 15.18
C ALA A 105 6.62 -11.23 16.48
N LEU A 106 5.66 -10.31 16.47
CA LEU A 106 4.90 -9.86 17.63
C LEU A 106 3.46 -10.41 17.66
N LYS A 107 3.09 -11.22 16.66
CA LYS A 107 1.78 -11.90 16.65
C LYS A 107 1.79 -13.03 17.67
N ALA A 108 0.63 -13.29 18.28
CA ALA A 108 0.45 -14.40 19.23
C ALA A 108 0.40 -15.74 18.46
N LYS A 109 1.52 -16.14 17.85
CA LYS A 109 1.62 -17.35 17.04
C LYS A 109 2.84 -18.18 17.45
N LYS A 110 2.59 -19.36 18.01
CA LYS A 110 3.64 -20.30 18.44
C LYS A 110 4.64 -20.59 17.31
N GLY A 111 5.93 -20.51 17.64
CA GLY A 111 7.05 -20.90 16.76
C GLY A 111 7.62 -19.79 15.88
N VAL A 112 7.19 -18.54 16.01
CA VAL A 112 7.81 -17.40 15.33
C VAL A 112 8.57 -16.55 16.35
N THR A 113 9.77 -16.98 16.72
CA THR A 113 10.61 -16.21 17.65
C THR A 113 11.70 -15.49 16.87
N ILE A 114 11.60 -14.18 16.73
CA ILE A 114 12.67 -13.34 16.20
C ILE A 114 13.36 -12.69 17.39
N LYS A 115 14.62 -13.14 17.65
CA LYS A 115 15.42 -12.58 18.73
C LYS A 115 16.10 -11.29 18.32
N LYS A 116 16.38 -10.43 19.30
CA LYS A 116 17.27 -9.27 19.14
C LYS A 116 18.59 -9.75 18.54
N LYS A 117 19.12 -9.04 17.54
CA LYS A 117 20.46 -9.33 17.02
C LYS A 117 21.47 -8.63 17.92
N MET A 118 22.31 -9.42 18.60
CA MET A 118 23.34 -8.87 19.47
C MET A 118 24.66 -8.81 18.73
N GLN A 119 25.44 -7.80 19.05
CA GLN A 119 26.80 -7.60 18.54
C GLN A 119 27.72 -7.38 19.73
N THR A 120 28.80 -8.14 19.78
CA THR A 120 29.78 -8.03 20.84
C THR A 120 30.85 -7.02 20.46
N HIS A 121 31.03 -6.03 21.30
CA HIS A 121 32.11 -5.08 21.24
C HIS A 121 33.17 -5.45 22.29
N LEU A 122 34.35 -4.98 22.07
CA LEU A 122 35.44 -5.05 23.05
C LEU A 122 35.78 -3.63 23.47
N LYS A 123 35.83 -3.42 24.76
CA LYS A 123 36.25 -2.18 25.40
C LYS A 123 37.58 -2.38 26.06
N LEU A 124 38.48 -1.41 25.93
CA LEU A 124 39.72 -1.39 26.68
C LEU A 124 39.46 -0.94 28.14
N ASN A 125 39.85 -1.74 29.13
CA ASN A 125 39.58 -1.46 30.55
C ASN A 125 40.60 -0.55 31.23
N MET A 126 41.63 -0.14 30.50
CA MET A 126 42.70 0.74 30.97
C MET A 126 43.12 1.69 29.86
N ASP A 127 44.02 2.59 30.14
CA ASP A 127 44.58 3.44 29.07
C ASP A 127 45.41 2.62 28.05
N TYR A 128 45.50 3.09 26.83
CA TYR A 128 46.06 2.34 25.72
C TYR A 128 47.56 2.04 25.95
N GLU A 129 48.33 2.99 26.50
CA GLU A 129 49.79 2.83 26.72
C GLU A 129 50.02 1.76 27.79
N SER A 130 49.33 1.81 28.91
CA SER A 130 49.42 0.80 29.96
C SER A 130 49.03 -0.58 29.47
N ALA A 131 48.01 -0.71 28.67
CA ALA A 131 47.62 -1.98 28.08
C ALA A 131 48.67 -2.53 27.11
N PHE A 132 49.29 -1.69 26.34
CA PHE A 132 50.30 -2.06 25.37
C PHE A 132 51.64 -2.49 26.02
N ASP A 133 51.99 -1.91 27.19
CA ASP A 133 53.18 -2.25 27.96
C ASP A 133 53.02 -3.55 28.77
N LEU A 134 51.81 -3.87 29.22
CA LEU A 134 51.50 -5.13 29.94
C LEU A 134 51.59 -6.35 29.02
N VAL A 135 51.61 -6.18 27.71
CA VAL A 135 51.54 -7.28 26.74
C VAL A 135 52.89 -7.49 26.04
N THR A 136 53.44 -8.71 26.15
CA THR A 136 54.73 -9.08 25.52
C THR A 136 54.55 -9.69 24.13
N SER A 137 53.42 -10.32 23.84
CA SER A 137 53.14 -10.98 22.56
C SER A 137 52.90 -9.96 21.45
N SER A 138 53.61 -10.10 20.32
CA SER A 138 53.46 -9.24 19.13
C SER A 138 52.05 -9.30 18.55
N VAL A 139 51.40 -10.50 18.53
CA VAL A 139 50.07 -10.70 18.00
C VAL A 139 49.01 -10.04 18.90
N GLN A 140 49.23 -10.06 20.24
CA GLN A 140 48.33 -9.35 21.16
C GLN A 140 48.49 -7.81 21.00
N LYS A 141 49.69 -7.34 20.78
CA LYS A 141 49.96 -5.91 20.45
C LYS A 141 49.29 -5.49 19.16
N ASP A 142 49.26 -6.36 18.15
CA ASP A 142 48.53 -6.07 16.90
C ASP A 142 47.02 -5.97 17.11
N VAL A 143 46.41 -6.75 18.02
CA VAL A 143 44.99 -6.57 18.41
C VAL A 143 44.80 -5.25 19.15
N LEU A 144 45.73 -4.90 20.09
CA LEU A 144 45.65 -3.61 20.81
C LEU A 144 45.80 -2.40 19.94
N LYS A 145 46.55 -2.43 18.83
CA LYS A 145 46.67 -1.34 17.86
C LYS A 145 45.32 -0.89 17.28
N LEU A 146 44.33 -1.76 17.23
CA LEU A 146 42.98 -1.42 16.80
C LEU A 146 42.29 -0.41 17.75
N PHE A 147 42.78 -0.32 19.00
CA PHE A 147 42.24 0.59 20.02
C PHE A 147 43.00 1.93 20.11
N ALA A 148 43.96 2.18 19.20
CA ALA A 148 44.75 3.40 19.24
C ALA A 148 43.95 4.67 18.97
N SER A 149 42.84 4.55 18.17
CA SER A 149 41.92 5.65 17.85
C SER A 149 40.60 5.60 18.61
N ASP A 150 40.18 4.41 19.00
CA ASP A 150 38.87 4.16 19.58
C ASP A 150 38.95 3.22 20.78
N HIS A 151 38.41 3.61 21.93
CA HIS A 151 38.36 2.78 23.13
C HIS A 151 37.45 1.56 23.05
N VAL A 152 36.56 1.51 22.04
CA VAL A 152 35.60 0.43 21.81
C VAL A 152 35.60 0.02 20.35
N ILE A 153 35.84 -1.27 20.08
CA ILE A 153 35.82 -1.82 18.72
C ILE A 153 34.93 -3.07 18.65
N LEU A 154 34.62 -3.49 17.43
CA LEU A 154 33.89 -4.75 17.21
C LEU A 154 34.77 -5.96 17.52
N LYS A 155 34.28 -6.91 18.31
CA LYS A 155 34.98 -8.18 18.57
C LYS A 155 35.37 -8.91 17.28
N LYS A 156 34.55 -8.78 16.22
CA LYS A 156 34.84 -9.36 14.90
C LYS A 156 36.12 -8.78 14.29
N GLN A 157 36.39 -7.49 14.46
CA GLN A 157 37.61 -6.85 13.95
C GLN A 157 38.84 -7.37 14.67
N ALA A 158 38.79 -7.48 15.99
CA ALA A 158 39.86 -8.09 16.81
C ALA A 158 40.10 -9.55 16.43
N ASN A 159 39.05 -10.32 16.23
CA ASN A 159 39.14 -11.73 15.83
C ASN A 159 39.69 -11.94 14.41
N LEU A 160 39.56 -10.97 13.51
CA LEU A 160 40.20 -11.00 12.19
C LEU A 160 41.75 -10.91 12.30
N VAL A 161 42.25 -10.21 13.31
CA VAL A 161 43.70 -10.16 13.58
C VAL A 161 44.12 -11.48 14.26
N SER A 162 43.51 -11.86 15.40
CA SER A 162 43.74 -13.14 16.06
C SER A 162 42.66 -13.45 17.09
N SER A 163 41.90 -14.50 16.88
CA SER A 163 40.87 -14.96 17.80
C SER A 163 41.43 -15.46 19.14
N SER A 164 42.62 -16.11 19.12
CA SER A 164 43.29 -16.62 20.34
C SER A 164 43.85 -15.47 21.16
N ALA A 165 44.51 -14.48 20.54
CA ALA A 165 45.05 -13.33 21.24
C ALA A 165 43.92 -12.49 21.86
N THR A 166 42.83 -12.27 21.14
CA THR A 166 41.63 -11.57 21.64
C THR A 166 41.08 -12.26 22.88
N LYS A 167 40.92 -13.60 22.84
CA LYS A 167 40.42 -14.38 23.97
C LYS A 167 41.35 -14.27 25.21
N THR A 168 42.68 -14.30 25.01
CA THR A 168 43.65 -14.15 26.11
C THR A 168 43.57 -12.73 26.70
N LEU A 169 43.43 -11.68 25.88
CA LEU A 169 43.29 -10.30 26.37
C LEU A 169 42.01 -10.11 27.21
N ILE A 170 40.92 -10.79 26.85
CA ILE A 170 39.69 -10.80 27.62
C ILE A 170 39.88 -11.56 28.95
N GLN A 171 40.49 -12.74 28.93
CA GLN A 171 40.74 -13.53 30.12
C GLN A 171 41.67 -12.79 31.12
N ASN A 172 42.63 -12.02 30.63
CA ASN A 172 43.51 -11.21 31.45
C ASN A 172 42.89 -9.89 31.95
N GLY A 173 41.62 -9.61 31.63
CA GLY A 173 40.91 -8.39 32.04
C GLY A 173 41.37 -7.09 31.36
N ILE A 174 42.22 -7.19 30.34
CA ILE A 174 42.66 -6.03 29.54
C ILE A 174 41.53 -5.54 28.63
N LEU A 175 40.75 -6.48 28.07
CA LEU A 175 39.55 -6.20 27.29
C LEU A 175 38.32 -6.72 28.01
N GLU A 176 37.23 -5.96 27.92
CA GLU A 176 35.89 -6.34 28.42
C GLU A 176 34.94 -6.52 27.24
N GLU A 177 34.11 -7.56 27.30
CA GLU A 177 33.07 -7.79 26.31
C GLU A 177 31.83 -6.98 26.66
N LEU A 178 31.39 -6.13 25.74
CA LEU A 178 30.15 -5.39 25.83
C LEU A 178 29.19 -5.90 24.74
N GLU A 179 28.04 -6.38 25.14
CA GLU A 179 26.99 -6.71 24.21
C GLU A 179 26.16 -5.48 23.91
N SER A 180 26.03 -5.15 22.65
CA SER A 180 25.12 -4.11 22.17
C SER A 180 24.13 -4.70 21.19
N GLU A 181 22.97 -4.10 21.13
CA GLU A 181 21.94 -4.47 20.18
C GLU A 181 22.27 -3.90 18.80
N LEU A 182 22.16 -4.73 17.76
CA LEU A 182 22.35 -4.33 16.37
C LEU A 182 21.02 -4.35 15.63
N TYR A 183 20.62 -3.23 15.09
CA TYR A 183 19.48 -3.15 14.16
C TYR A 183 19.90 -3.66 12.78
N ARG A 184 19.07 -4.54 12.19
CA ARG A 184 19.37 -5.20 10.91
C ARG A 184 19.25 -4.28 9.72
N TYR A 185 18.39 -3.25 9.83
CA TYR A 185 18.16 -2.28 8.78
C TYR A 185 18.86 -0.98 9.11
N GLU A 186 19.89 -0.68 8.32
CA GLU A 186 20.65 0.57 8.44
C GLU A 186 20.32 1.46 7.25
N LEU A 187 19.90 2.67 7.55
CA LEU A 187 19.70 3.71 6.54
C LEU A 187 21.03 4.33 6.18
N LYS A 188 21.27 4.55 4.88
CA LYS A 188 22.48 5.26 4.42
C LYS A 188 22.53 6.64 5.04
N GLN A 189 23.69 7.06 5.50
CA GLN A 189 23.87 8.42 6.00
C GLN A 189 24.08 9.37 4.83
N TYR A 190 23.40 10.50 4.85
CA TYR A 190 23.50 11.55 3.85
C TYR A 190 23.85 12.87 4.51
N ARG A 191 24.50 13.76 3.73
CA ARG A 191 24.72 15.13 4.18
C ARG A 191 23.39 15.83 4.36
N LYS A 192 23.23 16.52 5.51
CA LYS A 192 22.01 17.27 5.82
C LYS A 192 21.77 18.37 4.79
N GLU A 193 20.52 18.50 4.33
CA GLU A 193 20.06 19.58 3.47
C GLU A 193 19.24 20.59 4.27
N ASP A 194 19.39 21.88 3.94
CA ASP A 194 18.62 22.96 4.53
C ASP A 194 17.22 23.07 3.88
N LYS A 195 16.34 23.87 4.50
CA LYS A 195 15.01 24.17 3.99
C LYS A 195 15.12 24.92 2.65
N LYS A 196 14.31 24.51 1.67
CA LYS A 196 14.19 25.23 0.39
C LYS A 196 13.19 26.38 0.54
N GLU A 197 13.36 27.43 -0.26
CA GLU A 197 12.36 28.49 -0.34
C GLU A 197 11.07 27.95 -0.97
N LEU A 198 9.95 28.29 -0.35
CA LEU A 198 8.63 27.89 -0.83
C LEU A 198 8.13 28.89 -1.88
N THR A 199 7.53 28.36 -2.93
CA THR A 199 6.71 29.19 -3.85
C THR A 199 5.48 29.72 -3.13
N GLU A 200 4.79 30.71 -3.70
CA GLU A 200 3.59 31.32 -3.09
C GLU A 200 2.47 30.28 -2.83
N GLU A 201 2.24 29.34 -3.76
CA GLU A 201 1.24 28.30 -3.54
C GLU A 201 1.66 27.33 -2.41
N GLN A 202 2.94 26.96 -2.36
CA GLN A 202 3.49 26.12 -1.27
C GLN A 202 3.43 26.85 0.08
N LYS A 203 3.76 28.12 0.13
CA LYS A 203 3.71 28.95 1.33
C LYS A 203 2.28 29.08 1.87
N ASN A 204 1.32 29.31 0.99
CA ASN A 204 -0.10 29.31 1.37
C ASN A 204 -0.54 27.96 1.94
N ALA A 205 -0.17 26.85 1.28
CA ALA A 205 -0.48 25.50 1.76
C ALA A 205 0.15 25.23 3.13
N TYR A 206 1.41 25.53 3.28
CA TYR A 206 2.14 25.38 4.54
C TYR A 206 1.49 26.19 5.67
N GLN A 207 1.18 27.46 5.44
CA GLN A 207 0.59 28.33 6.48
C GLN A 207 -0.80 27.85 6.92
N LYS A 208 -1.66 27.46 5.96
CA LYS A 208 -3.00 26.95 6.25
C LYS A 208 -2.97 25.67 7.08
N ILE A 209 -2.08 24.74 6.75
CA ILE A 209 -1.98 23.48 7.50
C ILE A 209 -1.36 23.73 8.88
N LYS A 210 -0.31 24.53 8.95
CA LYS A 210 0.37 24.89 10.21
C LYS A 210 -0.58 25.56 11.20
N SER A 211 -1.49 26.43 10.74
CA SER A 211 -2.46 27.13 11.60
C SER A 211 -3.45 26.19 12.29
N SER A 212 -3.54 24.94 11.85
CA SER A 212 -4.43 23.91 12.41
C SER A 212 -3.67 22.78 13.10
N PHE A 213 -2.43 22.98 13.46
CA PHE A 213 -1.74 22.04 14.34
C PHE A 213 -2.52 21.95 15.65
N PHE A 214 -2.62 20.73 16.19
CA PHE A 214 -3.40 20.41 17.40
C PHE A 214 -4.93 20.41 17.21
N GLU A 215 -5.41 20.45 15.96
CA GLU A 215 -6.84 20.31 15.61
C GLU A 215 -7.06 19.06 14.76
N GLU A 216 -8.17 18.37 15.00
CA GLU A 216 -8.64 17.31 14.11
C GLU A 216 -9.20 17.91 12.81
N LYS A 217 -8.35 18.11 11.82
CA LYS A 217 -8.70 18.71 10.54
C LYS A 217 -8.11 17.94 9.37
N ILE A 218 -8.84 17.81 8.30
CA ILE A 218 -8.40 17.08 7.11
C ILE A 218 -8.22 18.05 5.96
N PHE A 219 -7.03 18.06 5.39
CA PHE A 219 -6.64 18.89 4.25
C PHE A 219 -6.49 18.04 3.00
N LEU A 220 -7.09 18.47 1.90
CA LEU A 220 -6.78 17.95 0.56
C LEU A 220 -5.79 18.89 -0.12
N LEU A 221 -4.53 18.47 -0.19
CA LEU A 221 -3.49 19.17 -0.93
C LEU A 221 -3.47 18.65 -2.38
N HIS A 222 -4.26 19.33 -3.25
CA HIS A 222 -4.38 18.99 -4.65
C HIS A 222 -3.30 19.73 -5.44
N GLY A 223 -2.25 19.03 -5.83
CA GLY A 223 -1.13 19.66 -6.53
C GLY A 223 -0.69 18.85 -7.73
N VAL A 224 -0.56 19.51 -8.88
CA VAL A 224 -0.06 18.86 -10.10
C VAL A 224 1.28 18.15 -9.87
N THR A 225 1.62 17.21 -10.75
CA THR A 225 2.92 16.53 -10.69
C THR A 225 4.05 17.55 -10.80
N GLY A 226 4.99 17.53 -9.84
CA GLY A 226 6.08 18.51 -9.78
C GLY A 226 5.71 19.84 -9.09
N SER A 227 4.52 19.97 -8.47
CA SER A 227 4.16 21.16 -7.67
C SER A 227 4.96 21.30 -6.36
N GLY A 228 5.72 20.28 -5.98
CA GLY A 228 6.55 20.30 -4.77
C GLY A 228 5.81 20.01 -3.48
N LYS A 229 4.74 19.23 -3.50
CA LYS A 229 4.01 18.77 -2.29
C LYS A 229 4.97 18.23 -1.21
N THR A 230 5.98 17.47 -1.60
CA THR A 230 6.97 16.89 -0.68
C THR A 230 7.72 17.95 0.12
N GLU A 231 8.06 19.11 -0.48
CA GLU A 231 8.74 20.18 0.25
C GLU A 231 7.81 20.80 1.32
N VAL A 232 6.53 20.94 1.01
CA VAL A 232 5.52 21.37 2.00
C VAL A 232 5.47 20.37 3.16
N TYR A 233 5.44 19.06 2.87
CA TYR A 233 5.48 18.03 3.92
C TYR A 233 6.74 18.16 4.79
N LEU A 234 7.92 18.27 4.19
CA LEU A 234 9.18 18.34 4.93
C LEU A 234 9.23 19.57 5.87
N GLN A 235 8.67 20.69 5.46
CA GLN A 235 8.63 21.89 6.33
C GLN A 235 7.58 21.76 7.44
N LEU A 236 6.40 21.18 7.18
CA LEU A 236 5.42 20.88 8.20
C LEU A 236 5.96 19.89 9.24
N ILE A 237 6.64 18.84 8.77
CA ILE A 237 7.28 17.85 9.64
C ILE A 237 8.29 18.52 10.57
N HIS A 238 9.14 19.37 10.03
CA HIS A 238 10.12 20.09 10.84
C HIS A 238 9.46 20.84 12.02
N ASP A 239 8.38 21.58 11.76
CA ASP A 239 7.70 22.33 12.79
C ASP A 239 6.99 21.44 13.83
N VAL A 240 6.47 20.27 13.39
CA VAL A 240 5.88 19.29 14.31
C VAL A 240 6.94 18.71 15.24
N LEU A 241 8.14 18.42 14.72
CA LEU A 241 9.25 17.93 15.52
C LEU A 241 9.79 18.97 16.50
N GLU A 242 9.80 20.26 16.13
CA GLU A 242 10.12 21.35 17.06
C GLU A 242 9.16 21.40 18.26
N ASN A 243 7.89 21.02 18.04
CA ASN A 243 6.89 20.85 19.09
C ASN A 243 7.00 19.51 19.84
N LYS A 244 8.09 18.73 19.63
CA LYS A 244 8.36 17.43 20.26
C LYS A 244 7.29 16.36 19.98
N LYS A 245 6.53 16.51 18.90
CA LYS A 245 5.53 15.54 18.43
C LYS A 245 6.10 14.67 17.32
N THR A 246 5.41 13.58 17.04
CA THR A 246 5.83 12.62 16.01
C THR A 246 4.99 12.76 14.75
N VAL A 247 5.49 12.18 13.65
CA VAL A 247 4.85 12.27 12.34
C VAL A 247 4.72 10.90 11.69
N LEU A 248 3.56 10.64 11.13
CA LEU A 248 3.29 9.45 10.33
C LEU A 248 3.09 9.84 8.87
N VAL A 249 3.92 9.29 7.98
CA VAL A 249 3.85 9.51 6.53
C VAL A 249 3.52 8.18 5.85
N LEU A 250 2.36 8.11 5.24
CA LEU A 250 1.96 6.97 4.43
C LEU A 250 2.16 7.29 2.95
N VAL A 251 2.76 6.34 2.24
CA VAL A 251 2.96 6.40 0.79
C VAL A 251 2.57 5.06 0.17
N PRO A 252 2.12 5.01 -1.09
CA PRO A 252 1.90 3.74 -1.77
C PRO A 252 3.18 2.91 -1.78
N GLU A 253 3.07 1.60 -1.63
CA GLU A 253 4.21 0.69 -1.48
C GLU A 253 5.26 0.84 -2.59
N ILE A 254 4.81 0.96 -3.84
CA ILE A 254 5.67 1.19 -5.01
C ILE A 254 6.30 2.59 -5.04
N SER A 255 5.85 3.52 -4.21
CA SER A 255 6.39 4.88 -4.08
C SER A 255 7.43 4.99 -2.96
N ILE A 256 7.63 3.93 -2.15
CA ILE A 256 8.70 3.87 -1.15
C ILE A 256 10.00 3.55 -1.90
N THR A 257 10.47 4.52 -2.65
CA THR A 257 11.74 4.44 -3.39
C THR A 257 12.88 4.90 -2.52
N THR A 258 14.08 4.43 -2.84
CA THR A 258 15.31 4.93 -2.21
C THR A 258 15.40 6.46 -2.29
N GLN A 259 15.00 7.07 -3.42
CA GLN A 259 14.97 8.52 -3.62
C GLN A 259 14.04 9.25 -2.64
N LEU A 260 12.86 8.70 -2.35
CA LEU A 260 11.94 9.31 -1.37
C LEU A 260 12.55 9.25 0.03
N VAL A 261 12.98 8.08 0.46
CA VAL A 261 13.61 7.87 1.77
C VAL A 261 14.84 8.76 1.93
N GLU A 262 15.68 8.86 0.90
CA GLU A 262 16.86 9.74 0.88
C GLU A 262 16.48 11.21 1.09
N ARG A 263 15.44 11.73 0.42
CA ARG A 263 14.98 13.12 0.61
C ARG A 263 14.61 13.40 2.07
N PHE A 264 13.96 12.47 2.72
CA PHE A 264 13.63 12.61 4.14
C PHE A 264 14.87 12.50 5.03
N GLN A 265 15.78 11.56 4.75
CA GLN A 265 17.02 11.39 5.51
C GLN A 265 17.95 12.58 5.41
N ARG A 266 18.07 13.21 4.23
CA ARG A 266 18.83 14.46 4.04
C ARG A 266 18.27 15.59 4.91
N ARG A 267 16.97 15.61 5.17
CA ARG A 267 16.32 16.62 5.99
C ARG A 267 16.31 16.26 7.48
N PHE A 268 16.12 14.99 7.83
CA PHE A 268 15.94 14.50 9.19
C PHE A 268 16.85 13.28 9.47
N PRO A 269 18.17 13.47 9.54
CA PRO A 269 19.08 12.35 9.80
C PRO A 269 18.79 11.69 11.14
N ASN A 270 18.83 10.36 11.19
CA ASN A 270 18.65 9.53 12.39
C ASN A 270 17.28 9.63 13.11
N GLN A 271 16.26 10.25 12.48
CA GLN A 271 14.94 10.42 13.09
C GLN A 271 13.84 9.57 12.42
N ILE A 272 14.21 8.70 11.48
CA ILE A 272 13.25 8.03 10.60
C ILE A 272 13.29 6.52 10.80
N ALA A 273 12.11 5.93 10.95
CA ALA A 273 11.90 4.50 10.72
C ALA A 273 11.13 4.27 9.42
N VAL A 274 11.47 3.19 8.70
CA VAL A 274 10.82 2.83 7.43
C VAL A 274 10.10 1.50 7.57
N LEU A 275 8.82 1.44 7.18
CA LEU A 275 7.99 0.23 7.28
C LEU A 275 7.33 -0.11 5.93
N HIS A 276 7.82 -1.17 5.26
CA HIS A 276 7.25 -1.66 4.00
C HIS A 276 7.39 -3.18 3.84
N SER A 277 6.73 -3.76 2.82
CA SER A 277 6.72 -5.22 2.60
C SER A 277 8.09 -5.79 2.20
N GLY A 278 8.97 -5.01 1.58
CA GLY A 278 10.31 -5.42 1.19
C GLY A 278 11.28 -5.65 2.36
N LEU A 279 10.94 -5.22 3.57
CA LEU A 279 11.71 -5.54 4.77
C LEU A 279 11.51 -7.00 5.17
N SER A 280 12.59 -7.68 5.56
CA SER A 280 12.51 -8.98 6.22
C SER A 280 11.76 -8.89 7.56
N ASP A 281 11.27 -10.03 8.06
CA ASP A 281 10.57 -10.07 9.35
C ASP A 281 11.46 -9.53 10.50
N GLY A 282 12.78 -9.77 10.46
CA GLY A 282 13.74 -9.25 11.43
C GLY A 282 13.96 -7.74 11.34
N GLU A 283 14.12 -7.21 10.12
CA GLU A 283 14.25 -5.77 9.89
C GLU A 283 12.99 -5.02 10.36
N ARG A 284 11.80 -5.57 10.04
CA ARG A 284 10.52 -5.00 10.48
C ARG A 284 10.34 -5.02 11.99
N PHE A 285 10.79 -6.09 12.65
CA PHE A 285 10.81 -6.19 14.11
C PHE A 285 11.72 -5.14 14.74
N ASP A 286 12.90 -4.92 14.16
CA ASP A 286 13.86 -3.93 14.64
C ASP A 286 13.34 -2.49 14.47
N GLU A 287 12.78 -2.14 13.28
CA GLU A 287 12.17 -0.83 13.06
C GLU A 287 10.99 -0.56 14.01
N TRP A 288 10.15 -1.57 14.25
CA TRP A 288 9.04 -1.46 15.20
C TRP A 288 9.52 -1.15 16.62
N ARG A 289 10.61 -1.77 17.06
CA ARG A 289 11.18 -1.51 18.41
C ARG A 289 11.80 -0.12 18.51
N LYS A 290 12.47 0.38 17.47
CA LYS A 290 12.95 1.78 17.44
C LYS A 290 11.81 2.77 17.69
N ILE A 291 10.65 2.52 17.05
CA ILE A 291 9.46 3.36 17.22
C ILE A 291 8.93 3.25 18.65
N LEU A 292 8.76 2.03 19.15
CA LEU A 292 8.24 1.75 20.50
C LEU A 292 9.13 2.40 21.59
N ARG A 293 10.44 2.36 21.41
CA ARG A 293 11.44 2.94 22.32
C ARG A 293 11.63 4.45 22.15
N LYS A 294 10.88 5.07 21.24
CA LYS A 294 10.94 6.53 20.97
C LYS A 294 12.32 6.98 20.44
N GLU A 295 13.07 6.11 19.80
CA GLU A 295 14.36 6.44 19.21
C GLU A 295 14.23 7.23 17.91
N VAL A 296 13.03 7.20 17.30
CA VAL A 296 12.68 7.90 16.06
C VAL A 296 11.38 8.69 16.23
N SER A 297 11.25 9.76 15.48
CA SER A 297 10.09 10.66 15.54
C SER A 297 9.26 10.67 14.26
N ILE A 298 9.77 10.10 13.18
CA ILE A 298 9.11 10.03 11.87
C ILE A 298 9.00 8.57 11.46
N VAL A 299 7.80 8.15 11.08
CA VAL A 299 7.59 6.86 10.43
C VAL A 299 7.14 7.09 8.99
N ILE A 300 7.87 6.50 8.04
CA ILE A 300 7.50 6.48 6.63
C ILE A 300 7.15 5.04 6.28
N GLY A 301 6.01 4.81 5.65
CA GLY A 301 5.68 3.46 5.29
C GLY A 301 4.48 3.28 4.38
N ALA A 302 4.25 2.02 4.00
CA ALA A 302 3.07 1.61 3.27
C ALA A 302 1.84 1.58 4.20
N ARG A 303 0.70 1.21 3.64
CA ARG A 303 -0.58 1.10 4.37
C ARG A 303 -0.46 0.56 5.80
N SER A 304 0.30 -0.52 6.02
CA SER A 304 0.42 -1.14 7.34
C SER A 304 1.17 -0.29 8.37
N ALA A 305 1.94 0.70 7.94
CA ALA A 305 2.61 1.64 8.85
C ALA A 305 1.63 2.52 9.64
N ILE A 306 0.35 2.55 9.23
CA ILE A 306 -0.71 3.25 9.97
C ILE A 306 -0.85 2.73 11.41
N PHE A 307 -0.41 1.51 11.69
CA PHE A 307 -0.45 0.90 13.02
C PHE A 307 0.86 1.06 13.82
N ALA A 308 1.85 1.76 13.27
CA ALA A 308 3.12 1.99 13.99
C ALA A 308 2.87 2.60 15.38
N PRO A 309 3.53 2.10 16.45
CA PRO A 309 3.28 2.52 17.82
C PRO A 309 3.91 3.87 18.16
N LEU A 310 3.64 4.89 17.32
CA LEU A 310 4.05 6.27 17.56
C LEU A 310 3.31 6.85 18.75
N TYR A 311 4.00 7.66 19.52
CA TYR A 311 3.44 8.44 20.62
C TYR A 311 3.19 9.87 20.16
N ASP A 312 2.21 10.53 20.73
CA ASP A 312 1.89 11.95 20.53
C ASP A 312 2.05 12.45 19.08
N ILE A 313 1.23 11.89 18.17
CA ILE A 313 1.28 12.23 16.76
C ILE A 313 0.82 13.68 16.56
N GLY A 314 1.63 14.48 15.86
CA GLY A 314 1.31 15.87 15.52
C GLY A 314 0.85 16.07 14.09
N LEU A 315 1.09 15.08 13.20
CA LEU A 315 0.73 15.17 11.79
C LEU A 315 0.66 13.78 11.16
N ILE A 316 -0.39 13.56 10.38
CA ILE A 316 -0.52 12.35 9.54
C ILE A 316 -0.58 12.79 8.08
N ILE A 317 0.28 12.23 7.23
CA ILE A 317 0.32 12.50 5.79
C ILE A 317 -0.01 11.23 5.04
N LEU A 318 -0.94 11.30 4.09
CA LEU A 318 -1.19 10.27 3.09
C LEU A 318 -0.87 10.86 1.72
N ASP A 319 0.29 10.53 1.17
CA ASP A 319 0.64 10.95 -0.18
C ASP A 319 0.03 10.01 -1.23
N GLU A 320 -0.27 10.52 -2.43
CA GLU A 320 -1.01 9.81 -3.47
C GLU A 320 -2.29 9.15 -2.90
N GLU A 321 -3.13 9.94 -2.19
CA GLU A 321 -4.29 9.46 -1.41
C GLU A 321 -5.30 8.63 -2.23
N HIS A 322 -5.35 8.86 -3.55
CA HIS A 322 -6.19 8.11 -4.49
C HIS A 322 -5.73 6.66 -4.72
N SER A 323 -4.56 6.29 -4.16
CA SER A 323 -4.00 4.95 -4.38
C SER A 323 -4.84 3.86 -3.73
N GLU A 324 -5.26 2.87 -4.53
CA GLU A 324 -6.03 1.72 -4.04
C GLU A 324 -5.26 0.84 -3.04
N THR A 325 -3.92 0.98 -2.99
CA THR A 325 -3.09 0.22 -2.05
C THR A 325 -3.36 0.58 -0.59
N TYR A 326 -4.02 1.70 -0.32
CA TYR A 326 -4.49 2.07 1.02
C TYR A 326 -5.69 1.25 1.50
N LYS A 327 -6.41 0.55 0.62
CA LYS A 327 -7.41 -0.46 0.97
C LYS A 327 -6.75 -1.83 1.09
N GLN A 328 -7.03 -2.58 2.15
CA GLN A 328 -6.58 -3.97 2.29
C GLN A 328 -7.53 -4.91 1.54
N GLU A 329 -6.98 -5.79 0.70
CA GLU A 329 -7.76 -6.75 -0.09
C GLU A 329 -8.23 -7.95 0.74
N ASN A 330 -7.42 -8.36 1.71
CA ASN A 330 -7.73 -9.48 2.61
C ASN A 330 -8.34 -9.00 3.92
N THR A 331 -9.07 -9.87 4.60
CA THR A 331 -9.66 -9.58 5.94
C THR A 331 -8.57 -9.30 6.98
N PRO A 332 -8.72 -8.22 7.78
CA PRO A 332 -9.77 -7.20 7.76
C PRO A 332 -9.56 -6.21 6.60
N ARG A 333 -10.60 -5.94 5.84
CA ARG A 333 -10.55 -5.09 4.65
C ARG A 333 -10.68 -3.60 5.00
N TYR A 334 -9.75 -3.09 5.80
CA TYR A 334 -9.73 -1.68 6.21
C TYR A 334 -9.15 -0.75 5.15
N HIS A 335 -9.49 0.52 5.24
CA HIS A 335 -8.83 1.60 4.50
C HIS A 335 -7.95 2.41 5.46
N ALA A 336 -6.71 2.69 5.06
CA ALA A 336 -5.75 3.41 5.93
C ALA A 336 -6.26 4.79 6.37
N LEU A 337 -7.01 5.50 5.53
CA LEU A 337 -7.59 6.80 5.88
C LEU A 337 -8.58 6.70 7.05
N ASP A 338 -9.34 5.61 7.18
CA ASP A 338 -10.30 5.47 8.27
C ASP A 338 -9.58 5.27 9.61
N ILE A 339 -8.48 4.50 9.60
CA ILE A 339 -7.61 4.36 10.77
C ILE A 339 -6.88 5.67 11.06
N ALA A 340 -6.43 6.41 10.01
CA ALA A 340 -5.80 7.72 10.18
C ALA A 340 -6.72 8.72 10.87
N LYS A 341 -8.02 8.73 10.53
CA LYS A 341 -9.02 9.58 11.19
C LYS A 341 -9.16 9.25 12.68
N GLU A 342 -9.24 7.95 13.00
CA GLU A 342 -9.34 7.53 14.40
C GLU A 342 -8.10 7.94 15.20
N ARG A 343 -6.90 7.78 14.61
CA ARG A 343 -5.66 8.22 15.24
C ARG A 343 -5.57 9.75 15.36
N ALA A 344 -5.96 10.48 14.31
CA ALA A 344 -5.99 11.94 14.33
C ALA A 344 -6.93 12.48 15.42
N ARG A 345 -8.08 11.83 15.63
CA ARG A 345 -9.00 12.14 16.72
C ARG A 345 -8.36 11.90 18.09
N THR A 346 -7.68 10.77 18.27
CA THR A 346 -7.01 10.42 19.53
C THR A 346 -5.90 11.41 19.90
N HIS A 347 -5.13 11.87 18.89
CA HIS A 347 -3.98 12.74 19.08
C HIS A 347 -4.27 14.22 18.82
N SER A 348 -5.50 14.58 18.44
CA SER A 348 -5.91 15.95 18.07
C SER A 348 -4.94 16.57 17.06
N CYS A 349 -4.72 15.90 15.92
CA CYS A 349 -3.76 16.31 14.91
C CYS A 349 -4.36 16.37 13.51
N PRO A 350 -3.83 17.20 12.59
CA PRO A 350 -4.32 17.28 11.23
C PRO A 350 -3.89 16.07 10.38
N ILE A 351 -4.70 15.80 9.34
CA ILE A 351 -4.39 14.86 8.27
C ILE A 351 -4.20 15.65 6.97
N VAL A 352 -3.11 15.39 6.27
CA VAL A 352 -2.85 15.92 4.92
C VAL A 352 -2.98 14.81 3.89
N LEU A 353 -3.92 14.95 2.99
CA LEU A 353 -4.16 14.07 1.85
C LEU A 353 -3.55 14.71 0.60
N GLY A 354 -2.43 14.20 0.13
CA GLY A 354 -1.75 14.73 -1.06
C GLY A 354 -2.10 13.94 -2.30
N SER A 355 -2.43 14.63 -3.39
CA SER A 355 -2.67 13.98 -4.68
C SER A 355 -2.54 14.97 -5.84
N ALA A 356 -2.12 14.46 -7.00
CA ALA A 356 -2.23 15.16 -8.27
C ALA A 356 -3.59 14.91 -8.94
N THR A 357 -4.21 13.80 -8.63
CA THR A 357 -5.50 13.34 -9.16
C THR A 357 -6.34 12.81 -7.99
N PRO A 358 -6.89 13.70 -7.14
CA PRO A 358 -7.64 13.29 -5.97
C PRO A 358 -8.75 12.28 -6.29
N SER A 359 -9.02 11.36 -5.36
CA SER A 359 -10.17 10.47 -5.51
C SER A 359 -11.46 11.29 -5.53
N LEU A 360 -12.44 10.83 -6.32
CA LEU A 360 -13.71 11.55 -6.44
C LEU A 360 -14.45 11.68 -5.11
N GLN A 361 -14.24 10.71 -4.21
CA GLN A 361 -14.81 10.74 -2.84
C GLN A 361 -14.14 11.83 -2.00
N THR A 362 -12.82 11.92 -2.04
CA THR A 362 -12.07 12.96 -1.31
C THR A 362 -12.38 14.34 -1.86
N MET A 363 -12.41 14.48 -3.19
CA MET A 363 -12.78 15.75 -3.83
C MET A 363 -14.23 16.17 -3.52
N ALA A 364 -15.18 15.23 -3.48
CA ALA A 364 -16.57 15.52 -3.10
C ALA A 364 -16.67 16.04 -1.65
N ARG A 365 -15.88 15.49 -0.71
CA ARG A 365 -15.81 15.99 0.67
C ARG A 365 -15.17 17.39 0.74
N ALA A 366 -14.14 17.63 -0.07
CA ALA A 366 -13.52 18.95 -0.18
C ALA A 366 -14.48 19.99 -0.75
N MET A 367 -15.20 19.67 -1.81
CA MET A 367 -16.22 20.56 -2.40
C MET A 367 -17.38 20.86 -1.43
N LYS A 368 -17.70 19.93 -0.54
CA LYS A 368 -18.69 20.11 0.55
C LYS A 368 -18.11 20.79 1.80
N LYS A 369 -16.85 21.22 1.77
CA LYS A 369 -16.12 21.83 2.90
C LYS A 369 -16.02 20.93 4.14
N VAL A 370 -16.13 19.60 3.96
CA VAL A 370 -15.83 18.63 5.01
C VAL A 370 -14.32 18.47 5.16
N TYR A 371 -13.58 18.58 4.05
CA TYR A 371 -12.13 18.68 4.02
C TYR A 371 -11.74 20.07 3.53
N GLU A 372 -10.66 20.61 4.05
CA GLU A 372 -10.10 21.88 3.59
C GLU A 372 -9.37 21.68 2.27
N TYR A 373 -9.79 22.39 1.22
CA TYR A 373 -9.20 22.28 -0.12
C TYR A 373 -8.05 23.27 -0.31
N ILE A 374 -6.89 22.77 -0.70
CA ILE A 374 -5.70 23.57 -0.96
C ILE A 374 -5.14 23.20 -2.36
N PRO A 375 -5.32 24.05 -3.37
CA PRO A 375 -4.77 23.83 -4.70
C PRO A 375 -3.31 24.27 -4.81
N MET A 376 -2.50 23.49 -5.56
CA MET A 376 -1.14 23.81 -5.99
C MET A 376 -1.00 23.47 -7.49
N MET A 377 -1.43 24.36 -8.36
CA MET A 377 -1.64 24.09 -9.79
C MET A 377 -0.42 24.42 -10.66
N LYS A 378 0.64 24.99 -10.09
CA LYS A 378 1.87 25.33 -10.80
C LYS A 378 2.99 24.34 -10.44
N ARG A 379 3.84 23.99 -11.42
CA ARG A 379 5.09 23.26 -11.16
C ARG A 379 6.08 24.15 -10.40
N ALA A 380 6.76 23.61 -9.42
CA ALA A 380 7.68 24.36 -8.55
C ALA A 380 8.87 24.97 -9.32
N ASN A 381 9.33 24.30 -10.37
CA ASN A 381 10.44 24.77 -11.23
C ASN A 381 9.99 25.66 -12.40
N GLY A 382 8.70 26.02 -12.49
CA GLY A 382 8.15 26.82 -13.58
C GLY A 382 8.05 26.09 -14.94
N ALA A 383 8.42 24.81 -15.02
CA ALA A 383 8.33 24.03 -16.26
C ALA A 383 6.88 23.92 -16.75
N LYS A 384 6.69 24.00 -18.06
CA LYS A 384 5.38 23.81 -18.70
C LYS A 384 4.92 22.36 -18.59
N LEU A 385 3.61 22.15 -18.63
CA LEU A 385 3.04 20.81 -18.77
C LEU A 385 3.39 20.26 -20.16
N PRO A 386 3.51 18.92 -20.29
CA PRO A 386 3.85 18.31 -21.57
C PRO A 386 2.76 18.53 -22.62
N ASN A 387 3.15 18.53 -23.90
CA ASN A 387 2.20 18.49 -25.00
C ASN A 387 1.66 17.07 -25.15
N ILE A 388 0.34 16.89 -25.15
CA ILE A 388 -0.32 15.58 -25.23
C ILE A 388 -1.04 15.46 -26.56
N GLU A 389 -0.68 14.45 -27.34
CA GLU A 389 -1.32 14.07 -28.57
C GLU A 389 -2.07 12.74 -28.42
N ILE A 390 -3.29 12.69 -28.99
CA ILE A 390 -4.12 11.49 -28.99
C ILE A 390 -4.14 10.95 -30.41
N VAL A 391 -3.74 9.71 -30.60
CA VAL A 391 -3.68 9.04 -31.89
C VAL A 391 -4.79 8.01 -32.01
N ASP A 392 -5.54 8.07 -33.13
CA ASP A 392 -6.60 7.12 -33.43
C ASP A 392 -6.02 5.82 -34.04
N MET A 393 -6.00 4.78 -33.25
CA MET A 393 -5.52 3.47 -33.69
C MET A 393 -6.42 2.78 -34.73
N GLN A 394 -7.69 3.21 -34.90
CA GLN A 394 -8.53 2.68 -35.97
C GLN A 394 -7.98 3.08 -37.35
N GLU A 395 -7.43 4.27 -37.50
CA GLU A 395 -6.77 4.72 -38.72
C GLU A 395 -5.39 4.06 -38.89
N GLU A 396 -4.63 3.93 -37.83
CA GLU A 396 -3.29 3.31 -37.88
C GLU A 396 -3.33 1.84 -38.27
N VAL A 397 -4.31 1.08 -37.74
CA VAL A 397 -4.54 -0.33 -38.11
C VAL A 397 -4.81 -0.53 -39.60
N LYS A 398 -5.52 0.41 -40.26
CA LYS A 398 -5.73 0.37 -41.73
C LYS A 398 -4.42 0.47 -42.50
N HIS A 399 -3.40 1.09 -41.90
CA HIS A 399 -2.05 1.20 -42.47
C HIS A 399 -1.09 0.13 -41.92
N ARG A 400 -1.60 -0.93 -41.28
CA ARG A 400 -0.84 -2.07 -40.67
C ARG A 400 0.03 -1.70 -39.47
N HIS A 401 -0.19 -0.54 -38.85
CA HIS A 401 0.45 -0.13 -37.60
C HIS A 401 -0.41 -0.56 -36.42
N ASN A 402 -0.25 -1.82 -35.98
CA ASN A 402 -1.13 -2.43 -34.97
C ASN A 402 -0.61 -2.26 -33.52
N ILE A 403 0.67 -1.93 -33.34
CA ILE A 403 1.33 -1.84 -32.03
C ILE A 403 1.76 -0.41 -31.76
N LEU A 404 2.64 0.13 -32.60
CA LEU A 404 3.03 1.53 -32.57
C LEU A 404 2.36 2.29 -33.73
N SER A 405 1.89 3.50 -33.46
CA SER A 405 1.45 4.41 -34.50
C SER A 405 2.65 5.04 -35.22
N ARG A 406 2.45 5.45 -36.45
CA ARG A 406 3.49 6.13 -37.26
C ARG A 406 4.07 7.32 -36.52
N GLU A 407 3.23 8.12 -35.88
CA GLU A 407 3.65 9.29 -35.12
C GLU A 407 4.52 8.88 -33.91
N LEU A 408 4.13 7.84 -33.18
CA LEU A 408 4.94 7.38 -32.03
C LEU A 408 6.28 6.82 -32.47
N GLU A 409 6.32 6.01 -33.55
CA GLU A 409 7.58 5.50 -34.13
C GLU A 409 8.50 6.63 -34.55
N TYR A 410 7.97 7.63 -35.25
CA TYR A 410 8.72 8.80 -35.68
C TYR A 410 9.30 9.57 -34.48
N LYS A 411 8.48 9.82 -33.46
CA LYS A 411 8.92 10.55 -32.26
C LYS A 411 9.95 9.77 -31.44
N ILE A 412 9.80 8.45 -31.30
CA ILE A 412 10.83 7.61 -30.66
C ILE A 412 12.17 7.78 -31.39
N GLN A 413 12.18 7.62 -32.72
CA GLN A 413 13.40 7.75 -33.50
C GLN A 413 14.00 9.17 -33.39
N GLU A 414 13.19 10.22 -33.37
CA GLU A 414 13.63 11.60 -33.15
C GLU A 414 14.37 11.76 -31.81
N LYS A 415 13.78 11.20 -30.71
CA LYS A 415 14.36 11.30 -29.36
C LYS A 415 15.64 10.48 -29.23
N LEU A 416 15.68 9.28 -29.79
CA LEU A 416 16.88 8.46 -29.82
C LEU A 416 18.04 9.15 -30.54
N ASN A 417 17.78 9.80 -31.67
CA ASN A 417 18.78 10.57 -32.42
C ASN A 417 19.34 11.75 -31.59
N LYS A 418 18.53 12.32 -30.69
CA LYS A 418 18.92 13.39 -29.75
C LYS A 418 19.55 12.86 -28.46
N LYS A 419 19.66 11.54 -28.29
CA LYS A 419 20.11 10.87 -27.05
C LYS A 419 19.24 11.21 -25.83
N GLU A 420 17.97 11.47 -26.06
CA GLU A 420 16.97 11.68 -25.02
C GLU A 420 16.29 10.35 -24.67
N GLN A 421 15.82 10.23 -23.45
CA GLN A 421 15.17 8.99 -22.98
C GLN A 421 13.69 8.96 -23.29
N VAL A 422 13.20 7.75 -23.55
CA VAL A 422 11.78 7.46 -23.87
C VAL A 422 11.19 6.52 -22.82
N MET A 423 9.95 6.78 -22.43
CA MET A 423 9.19 5.89 -21.56
C MET A 423 7.95 5.36 -22.30
N LEU A 424 7.79 4.04 -22.36
CA LEU A 424 6.64 3.38 -22.99
C LEU A 424 5.80 2.67 -21.95
N LEU A 425 4.57 3.16 -21.76
CA LEU A 425 3.62 2.59 -20.82
C LEU A 425 2.70 1.60 -21.54
N LEU A 426 2.80 0.32 -21.20
CA LEU A 426 1.81 -0.69 -21.56
C LEU A 426 0.80 -0.81 -20.42
N ASN A 427 -0.41 -0.35 -20.64
CA ASN A 427 -1.46 -0.42 -19.63
C ASN A 427 -2.06 -1.82 -19.55
N ARG A 428 -1.34 -2.76 -18.89
CA ARG A 428 -1.79 -4.14 -18.67
C ARG A 428 -2.02 -4.43 -17.19
N ARG A 429 -3.26 -4.79 -16.81
CA ARG A 429 -3.55 -5.48 -15.54
C ARG A 429 -4.23 -6.81 -15.83
N GLY A 430 -3.60 -7.91 -15.37
CA GLY A 430 -4.19 -9.24 -15.26
C GLY A 430 -4.64 -9.88 -16.58
N HIS A 431 -5.20 -11.07 -16.46
CA HIS A 431 -5.91 -11.72 -17.56
C HIS A 431 -7.18 -10.92 -17.85
N SER A 432 -7.18 -10.12 -18.91
CA SER A 432 -8.38 -9.42 -19.37
C SER A 432 -9.40 -10.48 -19.80
N THR A 433 -10.48 -10.59 -19.04
CA THR A 433 -11.63 -11.42 -19.35
C THR A 433 -12.66 -10.67 -20.20
N THR A 434 -12.31 -9.48 -20.67
CA THR A 434 -13.15 -8.67 -21.56
C THR A 434 -12.78 -8.96 -23.01
N ILE A 435 -13.78 -9.03 -23.89
CA ILE A 435 -13.60 -9.16 -25.32
C ILE A 435 -13.55 -7.76 -25.93
N THR A 436 -12.51 -7.51 -26.72
CA THR A 436 -12.34 -6.26 -27.46
C THR A 436 -12.11 -6.55 -28.92
N CYS A 437 -12.73 -5.78 -29.79
CA CYS A 437 -12.49 -5.85 -31.23
C CYS A 437 -11.15 -5.20 -31.57
N SER A 438 -10.24 -5.92 -32.23
CA SER A 438 -8.93 -5.40 -32.62
C SER A 438 -8.99 -4.42 -33.80
N ASN A 439 -10.12 -4.37 -34.52
CA ASN A 439 -10.31 -3.47 -35.65
C ASN A 439 -10.90 -2.10 -35.26
N CYS A 440 -11.93 -2.10 -34.37
CA CYS A 440 -12.64 -0.87 -34.02
C CYS A 440 -12.69 -0.57 -32.50
N GLY A 441 -12.00 -1.36 -31.69
CA GLY A 441 -11.96 -1.20 -30.24
C GLY A 441 -13.23 -1.59 -29.47
N PHE A 442 -14.34 -1.94 -30.14
CA PHE A 442 -15.61 -2.25 -29.49
C PHE A 442 -15.44 -3.22 -28.32
N THR A 443 -16.10 -2.89 -27.20
CA THR A 443 -16.17 -3.75 -26.01
C THR A 443 -17.61 -3.84 -25.51
N TYR A 444 -18.05 -5.03 -25.10
CA TYR A 444 -19.39 -5.22 -24.55
C TYR A 444 -19.53 -4.54 -23.19
N ARG A 445 -20.56 -3.74 -22.99
CA ARG A 445 -20.85 -3.05 -21.71
C ARG A 445 -22.24 -3.42 -21.19
N CYS A 446 -22.40 -3.42 -19.88
CA CYS A 446 -23.69 -3.66 -19.23
C CYS A 446 -24.58 -2.43 -19.34
N PRO A 447 -25.81 -2.53 -19.87
CA PRO A 447 -26.72 -1.39 -20.02
C PRO A 447 -27.25 -0.84 -18.69
N HIS A 448 -27.18 -1.64 -17.60
CA HIS A 448 -27.68 -1.26 -16.28
C HIS A 448 -26.60 -0.67 -15.35
N CYS A 449 -25.36 -1.11 -15.51
CA CYS A 449 -24.26 -0.77 -14.61
C CYS A 449 -23.17 0.06 -15.28
N ASP A 450 -23.19 0.19 -16.62
CA ASP A 450 -22.19 0.86 -17.43
C ASP A 450 -20.73 0.41 -17.17
N ILE A 451 -20.56 -0.87 -16.82
CA ILE A 451 -19.26 -1.53 -16.71
C ILE A 451 -19.11 -2.54 -17.84
N SER A 452 -17.86 -2.86 -18.23
CA SER A 452 -17.59 -3.88 -19.22
C SER A 452 -18.06 -5.25 -18.76
N LEU A 453 -18.52 -6.09 -19.70
CA LEU A 453 -18.94 -7.44 -19.41
C LEU A 453 -17.72 -8.38 -19.38
N THR A 454 -17.73 -9.32 -18.46
CA THR A 454 -16.70 -10.35 -18.34
C THR A 454 -17.08 -11.59 -19.13
N TYR A 455 -16.18 -12.08 -19.94
CA TYR A 455 -16.38 -13.29 -20.74
C TYR A 455 -16.11 -14.57 -19.94
N HIS A 456 -17.02 -15.51 -20.03
CA HIS A 456 -16.94 -16.83 -19.41
C HIS A 456 -16.81 -17.91 -20.48
N LYS A 457 -15.58 -18.41 -20.69
CA LYS A 457 -15.23 -19.36 -21.73
C LYS A 457 -16.06 -20.65 -21.67
N SER A 458 -16.39 -21.14 -20.46
CA SER A 458 -17.16 -22.40 -20.27
C SER A 458 -18.60 -22.32 -20.76
N SER A 459 -19.19 -21.13 -20.86
CA SER A 459 -20.58 -20.91 -21.29
C SER A 459 -20.68 -20.04 -22.56
N SER A 460 -19.56 -19.57 -23.12
CA SER A 460 -19.50 -18.60 -24.24
C SER A 460 -20.37 -17.37 -24.03
N GLN A 461 -20.48 -16.92 -22.75
CA GLN A 461 -21.33 -15.80 -22.35
C GLN A 461 -20.51 -14.68 -21.77
N LEU A 462 -20.99 -13.46 -22.02
CA LEU A 462 -20.50 -12.25 -21.37
C LEU A 462 -21.46 -11.85 -20.24
N ARG A 463 -20.96 -11.62 -19.03
CA ARG A 463 -21.78 -11.35 -17.85
C ARG A 463 -21.33 -10.09 -17.11
N CYS A 464 -22.31 -9.39 -16.57
CA CYS A 464 -22.09 -8.32 -15.60
C CYS A 464 -21.98 -8.93 -14.19
N HIS A 465 -20.86 -8.74 -13.51
CA HIS A 465 -20.68 -9.25 -12.14
C HIS A 465 -21.43 -8.44 -11.08
N TYR A 466 -22.00 -7.28 -11.42
CA TYR A 466 -22.80 -6.49 -10.48
C TYR A 466 -24.27 -6.88 -10.47
N CYS A 467 -24.91 -6.97 -11.65
CA CYS A 467 -26.35 -7.20 -11.73
C CYS A 467 -26.72 -8.56 -12.33
N GLY A 468 -25.77 -9.33 -12.85
CA GLY A 468 -26.00 -10.62 -13.48
C GLY A 468 -26.49 -10.55 -14.93
N TYR A 469 -26.60 -9.35 -15.55
CA TYR A 469 -26.95 -9.23 -16.98
C TYR A 469 -26.02 -10.08 -17.85
N THR A 470 -26.60 -10.81 -18.79
CA THR A 470 -25.85 -11.78 -19.61
C THR A 470 -26.23 -11.62 -21.08
N VAL A 471 -25.23 -11.72 -21.94
CA VAL A 471 -25.37 -11.76 -23.40
C VAL A 471 -24.43 -12.80 -23.99
N PHE A 472 -24.80 -13.44 -25.11
CA PHE A 472 -23.91 -14.32 -25.83
C PHE A 472 -22.89 -13.53 -26.63
N GLN A 473 -21.70 -14.10 -26.75
CA GLN A 473 -20.71 -13.55 -27.66
C GLN A 473 -21.18 -13.73 -29.09
N ALA A 474 -21.11 -12.68 -29.89
CA ALA A 474 -21.31 -12.78 -31.34
C ALA A 474 -20.04 -13.28 -32.03
N ASP A 475 -20.17 -13.94 -33.17
CA ASP A 475 -19.04 -14.39 -33.98
C ASP A 475 -18.32 -13.20 -34.64
N LYS A 476 -19.08 -12.18 -34.99
CA LYS A 476 -18.58 -10.93 -35.59
C LYS A 476 -18.79 -9.76 -34.63
N CYS A 477 -17.94 -8.74 -34.76
CA CYS A 477 -18.07 -7.52 -33.97
C CYS A 477 -19.43 -6.84 -34.24
N PRO A 478 -20.25 -6.54 -33.24
CA PRO A 478 -21.54 -5.87 -33.41
C PRO A 478 -21.44 -4.45 -33.99
N LYS A 479 -20.25 -3.80 -33.93
CA LYS A 479 -20.03 -2.43 -34.40
C LYS A 479 -19.49 -2.35 -35.82
N CYS A 480 -18.47 -3.17 -36.16
CA CYS A 480 -17.82 -3.10 -37.47
C CYS A 480 -18.06 -4.34 -38.34
N PHE A 481 -18.74 -5.36 -37.83
CA PHE A 481 -19.09 -6.62 -38.51
C PHE A 481 -17.91 -7.48 -38.94
N GLU A 482 -16.68 -7.18 -38.49
CA GLU A 482 -15.48 -7.95 -38.77
C GLU A 482 -15.27 -9.07 -37.74
N GLU A 483 -14.60 -10.18 -38.18
CA GLU A 483 -14.22 -11.30 -37.32
C GLU A 483 -12.94 -11.00 -36.53
N SER A 484 -12.96 -9.94 -35.72
CA SER A 484 -11.80 -9.34 -35.05
C SER A 484 -11.98 -9.22 -33.52
N LEU A 485 -12.90 -10.02 -32.94
CA LEU A 485 -13.12 -10.06 -31.49
C LEU A 485 -12.05 -10.92 -30.83
N ASN A 486 -11.17 -10.29 -30.06
CA ASN A 486 -10.01 -10.95 -29.46
C ASN A 486 -9.99 -10.83 -27.93
N TYR A 487 -9.39 -11.85 -27.28
CA TYR A 487 -9.16 -11.95 -25.83
C TYR A 487 -7.76 -11.45 -25.43
N TYR A 488 -6.94 -10.95 -26.36
CA TYR A 488 -5.51 -10.77 -26.13
C TYR A 488 -5.10 -9.34 -25.89
N GLY A 489 -4.39 -9.13 -24.77
CA GLY A 489 -3.50 -8.00 -24.59
C GLY A 489 -2.07 -8.35 -25.02
N LEU A 490 -1.35 -7.43 -25.63
CA LEU A 490 0.07 -7.54 -25.91
C LEU A 490 0.84 -7.70 -24.59
N GLY A 491 1.74 -8.69 -24.49
CA GLY A 491 2.61 -8.87 -23.31
C GLY A 491 3.83 -7.95 -23.36
N THR A 492 4.36 -7.59 -22.21
CA THR A 492 5.58 -6.76 -22.11
C THR A 492 6.79 -7.41 -22.79
N GLU A 493 6.91 -8.75 -22.75
CA GLU A 493 7.96 -9.50 -23.45
C GLU A 493 7.88 -9.35 -24.97
N LYS A 494 6.71 -9.64 -25.55
CA LYS A 494 6.50 -9.49 -27.00
C LYS A 494 6.66 -8.05 -27.46
N LEU A 495 6.33 -7.10 -26.61
CA LEU A 495 6.51 -5.69 -26.92
C LEU A 495 7.99 -5.29 -26.87
N GLU A 496 8.76 -5.83 -25.93
CA GLU A 496 10.21 -5.65 -25.83
C GLU A 496 10.92 -6.18 -27.09
N GLU A 497 10.54 -7.40 -27.52
CA GLU A 497 11.04 -8.01 -28.76
C GLU A 497 10.71 -7.12 -29.98
N TYR A 498 9.45 -6.72 -30.13
CA TYR A 498 9.01 -5.85 -31.22
C TYR A 498 9.75 -4.49 -31.25
N ILE A 499 9.91 -3.83 -30.11
CA ILE A 499 10.62 -2.55 -30.02
C ILE A 499 12.10 -2.73 -30.38
N SER A 500 12.72 -3.83 -29.96
CA SER A 500 14.11 -4.15 -30.28
C SER A 500 14.31 -4.45 -31.77
N GLU A 501 13.31 -5.00 -32.44
CA GLU A 501 13.33 -5.20 -33.91
C GLU A 501 13.16 -3.88 -34.66
N VAL A 502 12.26 -3.00 -34.22
CA VAL A 502 11.99 -1.70 -34.86
C VAL A 502 13.13 -0.71 -34.64
N PHE A 503 13.75 -0.73 -33.43
CA PHE A 503 14.85 0.16 -33.04
C PHE A 503 16.10 -0.62 -32.62
N PRO A 504 16.81 -1.29 -33.55
CA PRO A 504 17.89 -2.22 -33.21
C PRO A 504 19.11 -1.55 -32.56
N THR A 505 19.24 -0.23 -32.63
CA THR A 505 20.31 0.52 -31.98
C THR A 505 19.98 0.98 -30.57
N ALA A 506 18.69 0.93 -30.17
CA ALA A 506 18.25 1.37 -28.87
C ALA A 506 18.37 0.25 -27.82
N LYS A 507 18.82 0.61 -26.63
CA LYS A 507 18.82 -0.29 -25.48
C LYS A 507 17.49 -0.20 -24.74
N VAL A 508 16.72 -1.28 -24.74
CA VAL A 508 15.42 -1.37 -24.09
C VAL A 508 15.57 -1.97 -22.70
N LEU A 509 14.92 -1.40 -21.69
CA LEU A 509 14.86 -1.88 -20.33
C LEU A 509 13.42 -2.14 -19.94
N ARG A 510 13.10 -3.37 -19.52
CA ARG A 510 11.75 -3.74 -19.08
C ARG A 510 11.61 -3.64 -17.57
N MET A 511 10.55 -2.97 -17.10
CA MET A 511 10.16 -2.86 -15.70
C MET A 511 8.71 -3.30 -15.51
N ASP A 512 8.51 -4.51 -15.05
CA ASP A 512 7.21 -5.08 -14.69
C ASP A 512 7.31 -5.91 -13.40
N LYS A 513 6.20 -6.52 -12.99
CA LYS A 513 6.15 -7.31 -11.76
C LYS A 513 7.10 -8.53 -11.78
N ASP A 514 7.34 -9.10 -12.97
CA ASP A 514 8.15 -10.31 -13.11
C ASP A 514 9.65 -9.94 -13.04
N THR A 515 10.05 -8.84 -13.70
CA THR A 515 11.44 -8.36 -13.68
C THR A 515 11.86 -7.76 -12.32
N THR A 516 10.90 -7.30 -11.52
CA THR A 516 11.16 -6.65 -10.22
C THR A 516 10.86 -7.55 -9.02
N ALA A 517 10.62 -8.85 -9.21
CA ALA A 517 10.24 -9.78 -8.14
C ALA A 517 11.34 -10.00 -7.09
N ASN A 518 12.60 -9.88 -7.46
CA ASN A 518 13.74 -10.06 -6.57
C ASN A 518 14.09 -8.78 -5.79
N LYS A 519 14.48 -8.93 -4.51
CA LYS A 519 14.91 -7.80 -3.65
C LYS A 519 16.06 -7.04 -4.31
N GLY A 520 15.96 -5.72 -4.40
CA GLY A 520 16.99 -4.83 -4.98
C GLY A 520 16.93 -4.67 -6.50
N LYS A 521 16.14 -5.52 -7.23
CA LYS A 521 16.10 -5.44 -8.70
C LYS A 521 15.36 -4.19 -9.19
N TYR A 522 14.38 -3.73 -8.42
CA TYR A 522 13.68 -2.48 -8.73
C TYR A 522 14.63 -1.27 -8.67
N GLU A 523 15.46 -1.19 -7.62
CA GLU A 523 16.46 -0.15 -7.44
C GLU A 523 17.52 -0.19 -8.54
N GLU A 524 18.03 -1.39 -8.86
CA GLU A 524 19.02 -1.59 -9.93
C GLU A 524 18.50 -1.08 -11.28
N ILE A 525 17.29 -1.49 -11.67
CA ILE A 525 16.63 -1.06 -12.92
C ILE A 525 16.47 0.47 -12.93
N THR A 526 16.06 1.06 -11.79
CA THR A 526 15.87 2.51 -11.68
C THR A 526 17.20 3.27 -11.81
N GLU A 527 18.24 2.81 -11.14
CA GLU A 527 19.59 3.41 -11.21
C GLU A 527 20.19 3.28 -12.63
N ASP A 528 20.06 2.12 -13.24
CA ASP A 528 20.58 1.87 -14.59
C ASP A 528 19.91 2.78 -15.64
N PHE A 529 18.61 3.00 -15.53
CA PHE A 529 17.92 3.93 -16.42
C PHE A 529 18.28 5.38 -16.10
N TYR A 530 18.35 5.76 -14.83
CA TYR A 530 18.76 7.10 -14.42
C TYR A 530 20.15 7.48 -14.92
N HIS A 531 21.08 6.53 -14.98
CA HIS A 531 22.46 6.72 -15.48
C HIS A 531 22.62 6.51 -16.99
N HIS A 532 21.55 6.58 -17.77
CA HIS A 532 21.59 6.45 -19.24
C HIS A 532 22.23 5.16 -19.77
N LYS A 533 22.16 4.06 -19.02
CA LYS A 533 22.60 2.75 -19.55
C LYS A 533 21.62 2.21 -20.58
N TYR A 534 20.40 2.72 -20.56
CA TYR A 534 19.28 2.35 -21.45
C TYR A 534 18.58 3.60 -21.99
N ASP A 535 18.04 3.47 -23.21
CA ASP A 535 17.42 4.58 -23.96
C ASP A 535 15.89 4.55 -23.81
N ILE A 536 15.30 3.35 -23.76
CA ILE A 536 13.85 3.15 -23.67
C ILE A 536 13.52 2.37 -22.41
N LEU A 537 12.66 2.93 -21.55
CA LEU A 537 12.05 2.23 -20.42
C LEU A 537 10.65 1.75 -20.80
N LEU A 538 10.50 0.45 -20.94
CA LEU A 538 9.21 -0.19 -21.18
C LEU A 538 8.66 -0.77 -19.89
N GLY A 539 7.40 -0.46 -19.56
CA GLY A 539 6.82 -1.06 -18.37
C GLY A 539 5.31 -0.90 -18.25
N THR A 540 4.83 -1.40 -17.10
CA THR A 540 3.41 -1.30 -16.74
C THR A 540 3.20 -0.09 -15.81
N GLN A 541 2.11 -0.07 -15.04
CA GLN A 541 1.80 1.02 -14.10
C GLN A 541 2.91 1.34 -13.09
N MET A 542 3.90 0.46 -12.92
CA MET A 542 5.03 0.69 -12.01
C MET A 542 5.87 1.89 -12.45
N ILE A 543 6.05 2.10 -13.76
CA ILE A 543 6.84 3.22 -14.27
C ILE A 543 6.14 4.58 -14.16
N SER A 544 4.81 4.59 -13.99
CA SER A 544 4.04 5.84 -13.84
C SER A 544 4.11 6.44 -12.44
N LYS A 545 4.57 5.70 -11.42
CA LYS A 545 4.53 6.10 -10.01
C LYS A 545 5.93 6.16 -9.38
N GLY A 546 6.15 7.15 -8.52
CA GLY A 546 7.32 7.25 -7.62
C GLY A 546 8.69 7.51 -8.26
N LEU A 547 8.83 7.42 -9.58
CA LEU A 547 10.10 7.59 -10.29
C LEU A 547 10.29 9.04 -10.77
N ASP A 548 11.52 9.52 -10.73
CA ASP A 548 11.90 10.85 -11.20
C ASP A 548 13.08 10.73 -12.17
N PHE A 549 12.76 10.80 -13.47
CA PHE A 549 13.74 10.76 -14.55
C PHE A 549 13.74 12.10 -15.29
N PRO A 550 14.73 12.96 -15.07
CA PRO A 550 14.74 14.30 -15.61
C PRO A 550 14.86 14.35 -17.15
N ASP A 551 15.49 13.35 -17.75
CA ASP A 551 15.83 13.32 -19.18
C ASP A 551 14.82 12.56 -20.05
N VAL A 552 13.69 12.12 -19.47
CA VAL A 552 12.57 11.56 -20.22
C VAL A 552 11.82 12.69 -20.90
N SER A 553 11.97 12.80 -22.23
CA SER A 553 11.33 13.82 -23.07
C SER A 553 10.07 13.33 -23.77
N LEU A 554 9.95 11.99 -23.99
CA LEU A 554 8.78 11.36 -24.62
C LEU A 554 8.17 10.27 -23.73
N VAL A 555 6.87 10.32 -23.57
CA VAL A 555 6.07 9.23 -22.98
C VAL A 555 5.07 8.71 -24.00
N GLY A 556 5.18 7.42 -24.35
CA GLY A 556 4.21 6.72 -25.22
C GLY A 556 3.28 5.86 -24.36
N ILE A 557 1.96 6.04 -24.50
CA ILE A 557 0.93 5.22 -23.87
C ILE A 557 0.32 4.33 -24.96
N LEU A 558 0.65 3.04 -24.93
CA LEU A 558 0.44 2.13 -26.06
C LEU A 558 -1.00 1.65 -26.21
N ASN A 559 -1.76 1.59 -25.13
CA ASN A 559 -3.18 1.21 -25.17
C ASN A 559 -3.90 1.80 -23.96
N ALA A 560 -4.55 2.94 -24.16
CA ALA A 560 -5.34 3.59 -23.11
C ALA A 560 -6.64 2.83 -22.80
N ASP A 561 -7.19 2.10 -23.77
CA ASP A 561 -8.51 1.48 -23.69
C ASP A 561 -8.58 0.31 -22.71
N THR A 562 -7.46 -0.38 -22.49
CA THR A 562 -7.40 -1.54 -21.58
C THR A 562 -7.88 -1.20 -20.17
N SER A 563 -7.53 -0.03 -19.64
CA SER A 563 -7.98 0.37 -18.31
C SER A 563 -9.41 0.86 -18.27
N LEU A 564 -9.89 1.48 -19.36
CA LEU A 564 -11.28 1.89 -19.51
C LEU A 564 -12.23 0.71 -19.52
N ASN A 565 -11.77 -0.43 -20.03
CA ASN A 565 -12.54 -1.66 -20.19
C ASN A 565 -12.48 -2.61 -18.98
N ILE A 566 -11.90 -2.21 -17.85
CA ILE A 566 -11.96 -2.98 -16.62
C ILE A 566 -13.42 -2.99 -16.09
N PRO A 567 -13.98 -4.15 -15.70
CA PRO A 567 -15.36 -4.26 -15.22
C PRO A 567 -15.52 -3.77 -13.77
N ASP A 568 -15.21 -2.51 -13.51
CA ASP A 568 -15.33 -1.85 -12.21
C ASP A 568 -15.84 -0.40 -12.43
N TYR A 569 -16.74 0.07 -11.58
CA TYR A 569 -17.28 1.44 -11.64
C TYR A 569 -16.19 2.53 -11.48
N ARG A 570 -15.01 2.18 -10.98
CA ARG A 570 -13.86 3.07 -10.81
C ARG A 570 -12.90 3.06 -12.00
N SER A 571 -13.20 2.30 -13.06
CA SER A 571 -12.29 2.16 -14.20
C SER A 571 -11.93 3.51 -14.84
N ASN A 572 -12.90 4.41 -14.97
CA ASN A 572 -12.69 5.75 -15.51
C ASN A 572 -11.77 6.60 -14.63
N GLU A 573 -12.01 6.60 -13.31
CA GLU A 573 -11.20 7.33 -12.33
C GLU A 573 -9.75 6.80 -12.29
N ARG A 574 -9.58 5.48 -12.31
CA ARG A 574 -8.28 4.83 -12.38
C ARG A 574 -7.53 5.17 -13.65
N THR A 575 -8.24 5.19 -14.78
CA THR A 575 -7.65 5.52 -16.08
C THR A 575 -7.20 6.96 -16.12
N PHE A 576 -8.08 7.90 -15.72
CA PHE A 576 -7.71 9.31 -15.63
C PHE A 576 -6.46 9.52 -14.76
N SER A 577 -6.44 8.93 -13.56
CA SER A 577 -5.30 9.05 -12.63
C SER A 577 -4.02 8.46 -13.23
N LEU A 578 -4.09 7.27 -13.82
CA LEU A 578 -2.94 6.61 -14.44
C LEU A 578 -2.35 7.43 -15.59
N LEU A 579 -3.21 7.86 -16.51
CA LEU A 579 -2.79 8.62 -17.68
C LEU A 579 -2.21 9.98 -17.28
N SER A 580 -2.87 10.71 -16.38
CA SER A 580 -2.38 12.00 -15.87
C SER A 580 -1.03 11.87 -15.16
N GLN A 581 -0.83 10.80 -14.38
CA GLN A 581 0.46 10.53 -13.73
C GLN A 581 1.56 10.18 -14.74
N ALA A 582 1.26 9.36 -15.74
CA ALA A 582 2.18 9.00 -16.80
C ALA A 582 2.57 10.22 -17.64
N CYS A 583 1.60 11.03 -18.06
CA CYS A 583 1.83 12.29 -18.77
C CYS A 583 2.74 13.23 -17.96
N GLY A 584 2.54 13.29 -16.64
CA GLY A 584 3.36 14.10 -15.73
C GLY A 584 4.82 13.68 -15.63
N ARG A 585 5.24 12.56 -16.25
CA ARG A 585 6.66 12.11 -16.27
C ARG A 585 7.47 12.80 -17.36
N ALA A 586 6.85 13.20 -18.46
CA ALA A 586 7.54 13.88 -19.55
C ALA A 586 7.91 15.32 -19.20
N GLY A 587 9.12 15.74 -19.58
CA GLY A 587 9.58 17.15 -19.55
C GLY A 587 9.69 17.72 -18.13
N ARG A 588 10.41 17.06 -17.25
CA ARG A 588 10.66 17.54 -15.88
C ARG A 588 11.87 18.48 -15.76
N SER A 589 12.76 18.45 -16.73
CA SER A 589 13.91 19.33 -16.80
C SER A 589 13.62 20.57 -17.70
N HIS A 590 14.56 20.98 -18.50
CA HIS A 590 14.48 22.19 -19.33
C HIS A 590 13.77 21.98 -20.68
N THR A 591 13.47 20.74 -21.07
CA THR A 591 12.80 20.43 -22.33
C THR A 591 11.29 20.32 -22.17
N THR A 592 10.52 20.80 -23.15
CA THR A 592 9.06 20.56 -23.18
C THR A 592 8.83 19.08 -23.45
N GLY A 593 8.20 18.38 -22.51
CA GLY A 593 7.86 16.96 -22.66
C GLY A 593 6.78 16.75 -23.70
N GLU A 594 6.85 15.63 -24.39
CA GLU A 594 5.84 15.18 -25.35
C GLU A 594 5.21 13.87 -24.87
N VAL A 595 3.91 13.73 -25.10
CA VAL A 595 3.16 12.52 -24.74
C VAL A 595 2.29 12.10 -25.90
N ILE A 596 2.35 10.82 -26.27
CA ILE A 596 1.47 10.25 -27.30
C ILE A 596 0.61 9.18 -26.66
N ILE A 597 -0.72 9.34 -26.76
CA ILE A 597 -1.70 8.39 -26.24
C ILE A 597 -2.35 7.67 -27.42
N GLN A 598 -2.10 6.37 -27.54
CA GLN A 598 -2.73 5.52 -28.56
C GLN A 598 -4.04 4.94 -28.01
N THR A 599 -5.13 5.07 -28.78
CA THR A 599 -6.47 4.65 -28.39
C THR A 599 -7.35 4.34 -29.61
N PHE A 600 -8.32 3.44 -29.44
CA PHE A 600 -9.40 3.21 -30.41
C PHE A 600 -10.61 4.15 -30.21
N TYR A 601 -10.58 4.97 -29.14
CA TYR A 601 -11.68 5.91 -28.79
C TYR A 601 -11.14 7.32 -28.55
N PRO A 602 -10.63 8.03 -29.58
CA PRO A 602 -10.02 9.35 -29.42
C PRO A 602 -10.99 10.40 -28.87
N GLU A 603 -12.30 10.22 -29.11
CA GLU A 603 -13.36 11.13 -28.64
C GLU A 603 -13.78 10.88 -27.17
N ASN A 604 -13.15 9.93 -26.48
CA ASN A 604 -13.48 9.64 -25.08
C ASN A 604 -13.21 10.87 -24.21
N TYR A 605 -14.21 11.31 -23.42
CA TYR A 605 -14.11 12.49 -22.57
C TYR A 605 -12.96 12.41 -21.55
N ILE A 606 -12.60 11.22 -21.08
CA ILE A 606 -11.49 11.03 -20.15
C ILE A 606 -10.18 11.44 -20.81
N LEU A 607 -9.96 11.01 -22.06
CA LEU A 607 -8.75 11.35 -22.81
C LEU A 607 -8.67 12.84 -23.12
N LYS A 608 -9.82 13.47 -23.43
CA LYS A 608 -9.90 14.92 -23.60
C LYS A 608 -9.54 15.66 -22.32
N CYS A 609 -10.09 15.23 -21.18
CA CYS A 609 -9.75 15.82 -19.88
C CYS A 609 -8.26 15.61 -19.52
N VAL A 610 -7.66 14.45 -19.85
CA VAL A 610 -6.23 14.20 -19.66
C VAL A 610 -5.40 15.13 -20.55
N LYS A 611 -5.75 15.27 -21.83
CA LYS A 611 -5.07 16.14 -22.78
C LYS A 611 -5.04 17.60 -22.32
N GLU A 612 -6.15 18.08 -21.80
CA GLU A 612 -6.31 19.45 -21.31
C GLU A 612 -5.83 19.62 -19.86
N ASN A 613 -5.42 18.53 -19.19
CA ASN A 613 -5.10 18.50 -17.76
C ASN A 613 -6.26 19.06 -16.89
N ASP A 614 -7.49 18.82 -17.32
CA ASP A 614 -8.72 19.32 -16.70
C ASP A 614 -9.37 18.28 -15.79
N TYR A 615 -8.85 18.21 -14.55
CA TYR A 615 -9.45 17.37 -13.50
C TYR A 615 -10.87 17.83 -13.14
N GLN A 616 -11.17 19.14 -13.25
CA GLN A 616 -12.47 19.67 -12.82
C GLN A 616 -13.60 19.18 -13.74
N SER A 617 -13.42 19.23 -15.06
CA SER A 617 -14.38 18.69 -16.02
C SER A 617 -14.52 17.17 -15.86
N PHE A 618 -13.42 16.44 -15.71
CA PHE A 618 -13.45 15.01 -15.41
C PHE A 618 -14.30 14.71 -14.15
N TYR A 619 -14.07 15.44 -13.05
CA TYR A 619 -14.84 15.30 -11.82
C TYR A 619 -16.33 15.52 -12.04
N GLN A 620 -16.72 16.56 -12.78
CA GLN A 620 -18.12 16.87 -13.03
C GLN A 620 -18.81 15.77 -13.87
N TYR A 621 -18.18 15.29 -14.94
CA TYR A 621 -18.70 14.21 -15.78
C TYR A 621 -18.91 12.92 -14.96
N GLU A 622 -17.88 12.48 -14.24
CA GLU A 622 -17.96 11.27 -13.45
C GLU A 622 -18.98 11.35 -12.32
N MET A 623 -19.06 12.49 -11.64
CA MET A 623 -20.04 12.68 -10.57
C MET A 623 -21.49 12.59 -11.09
N ASN A 624 -21.78 13.06 -12.31
CA ASN A 624 -23.09 12.90 -12.93
C ASN A 624 -23.40 11.43 -13.23
N ILE A 625 -22.44 10.68 -13.79
CA ILE A 625 -22.57 9.24 -14.04
C ILE A 625 -22.84 8.49 -12.73
N ARG A 626 -22.02 8.74 -11.69
CA ARG A 626 -22.15 8.09 -10.39
C ARG A 626 -23.46 8.40 -9.69
N LYS A 627 -23.98 9.62 -9.83
CA LYS A 627 -25.30 10.00 -9.31
C LYS A 627 -26.41 9.22 -9.98
N THR A 628 -26.40 9.14 -11.31
CA THR A 628 -27.40 8.42 -12.10
C THR A 628 -27.38 6.92 -11.81
N LEU A 629 -26.18 6.32 -11.74
CA LEU A 629 -26.02 4.88 -11.53
C LEU A 629 -25.95 4.47 -10.06
N ARG A 630 -26.11 5.41 -9.13
CA ARG A 630 -26.10 5.17 -7.68
C ARG A 630 -24.79 4.53 -7.21
N TYR A 631 -23.67 5.17 -7.55
CA TYR A 631 -22.33 4.78 -7.10
C TYR A 631 -21.77 5.76 -6.06
N PRO A 632 -20.71 5.39 -5.33
CA PRO A 632 -20.01 6.30 -4.43
C PRO A 632 -19.50 7.55 -5.16
N PRO A 633 -19.61 8.74 -4.54
CA PRO A 633 -19.92 9.01 -3.14
C PRO A 633 -21.41 9.23 -2.82
N TYR A 634 -22.33 9.01 -3.76
CA TYR A 634 -23.77 9.18 -3.54
C TYR A 634 -24.41 8.01 -2.79
N TYR A 635 -23.91 6.81 -3.03
CA TYR A 635 -24.31 5.58 -2.36
C TYR A 635 -23.05 4.87 -1.84
N TYR A 636 -23.20 4.13 -0.77
CA TYR A 636 -22.18 3.20 -0.28
C TYR A 636 -22.39 1.82 -0.89
N LEU A 637 -21.33 1.02 -0.94
CA LEU A 637 -21.37 -0.32 -1.49
C LEU A 637 -20.88 -1.34 -0.49
N VAL A 638 -21.62 -2.44 -0.35
CA VAL A 638 -21.19 -3.63 0.38
C VAL A 638 -21.27 -4.82 -0.56
N ALA A 639 -20.18 -5.58 -0.69
CA ALA A 639 -20.16 -6.85 -1.39
C ALA A 639 -20.21 -8.02 -0.39
N LEU A 640 -21.08 -8.99 -0.66
CA LEU A 640 -21.16 -10.25 0.07
C LEU A 640 -20.71 -11.36 -0.89
N THR A 641 -19.66 -12.09 -0.52
CA THR A 641 -19.19 -13.23 -1.29
C THR A 641 -19.53 -14.53 -0.57
N ILE A 642 -20.40 -15.33 -1.18
CA ILE A 642 -20.81 -16.65 -0.70
C ILE A 642 -19.93 -17.71 -1.36
N LYS A 643 -19.29 -18.56 -0.55
CA LYS A 643 -18.28 -19.52 -0.99
C LYS A 643 -18.67 -20.93 -0.58
N SER A 644 -18.58 -21.90 -1.53
CA SER A 644 -18.75 -23.32 -1.24
C SER A 644 -17.93 -24.18 -2.22
N LYS A 645 -17.56 -25.38 -1.78
CA LYS A 645 -16.96 -26.40 -2.67
C LYS A 645 -17.98 -27.00 -3.65
N ASP A 646 -19.26 -26.89 -3.35
CA ASP A 646 -20.35 -27.35 -4.18
C ASP A 646 -21.04 -26.15 -4.86
N TYR A 647 -21.17 -26.23 -6.18
CA TYR A 647 -21.78 -25.18 -7.00
C TYR A 647 -23.23 -24.90 -6.62
N LYS A 648 -24.04 -25.99 -6.48
CA LYS A 648 -25.49 -25.86 -6.18
C LYS A 648 -25.70 -25.25 -4.82
N ILE A 649 -24.91 -25.68 -3.83
CA ILE A 649 -24.99 -25.13 -2.47
C ILE A 649 -24.61 -23.65 -2.49
N ALA A 650 -23.52 -23.26 -3.19
CA ALA A 650 -23.12 -21.85 -3.29
C ALA A 650 -24.22 -20.98 -3.91
N GLN A 651 -24.89 -21.47 -4.97
CA GLN A 651 -25.97 -20.77 -5.66
C GLN A 651 -27.22 -20.66 -4.81
N GLU A 652 -27.65 -21.76 -4.15
CA GLU A 652 -28.81 -21.80 -3.27
C GLU A 652 -28.64 -20.87 -2.06
N GLU A 653 -27.49 -20.93 -1.38
CA GLU A 653 -27.19 -20.08 -0.24
C GLU A 653 -27.08 -18.59 -0.65
N ALA A 654 -26.54 -18.28 -1.82
CA ALA A 654 -26.54 -16.92 -2.35
C ALA A 654 -27.96 -16.42 -2.64
N THR A 655 -28.81 -17.28 -3.19
CA THR A 655 -30.24 -16.95 -3.44
C THR A 655 -31.01 -16.73 -2.15
N LYS A 656 -30.79 -17.57 -1.14
CA LYS A 656 -31.43 -17.43 0.21
C LYS A 656 -30.93 -16.11 0.85
N THR A 657 -29.63 -15.84 0.80
CA THR A 657 -29.03 -14.60 1.34
C THR A 657 -29.63 -13.37 0.70
N LYS A 658 -29.83 -13.37 -0.62
CA LYS A 658 -30.47 -12.25 -1.31
C LYS A 658 -31.89 -12.02 -0.79
N LYS A 659 -32.73 -13.08 -0.72
CA LYS A 659 -34.12 -12.98 -0.20
C LYS A 659 -34.15 -12.47 1.23
N TYR A 660 -33.23 -12.95 2.07
CA TYR A 660 -33.09 -12.49 3.45
C TYR A 660 -32.75 -10.99 3.51
N LEU A 661 -31.79 -10.52 2.72
CA LEU A 661 -31.44 -9.10 2.63
C LEU A 661 -32.61 -8.23 2.15
N GLU A 662 -33.32 -8.66 1.10
CA GLU A 662 -34.49 -7.93 0.56
C GLU A 662 -35.65 -7.82 1.56
N SER A 663 -35.76 -8.76 2.51
CA SER A 663 -36.81 -8.73 3.55
C SER A 663 -36.43 -7.94 4.81
N HIS A 664 -35.15 -7.68 5.05
CA HIS A 664 -34.65 -7.04 6.29
C HIS A 664 -34.03 -5.64 6.07
N LEU A 665 -33.66 -5.31 4.85
CA LEU A 665 -33.09 -3.99 4.52
C LEU A 665 -34.20 -2.99 4.14
N ASP A 666 -33.92 -1.72 4.28
CA ASP A 666 -34.79 -0.65 3.85
C ASP A 666 -35.08 -0.71 2.35
N LYS A 667 -36.29 -0.33 1.93
CA LYS A 667 -36.69 -0.26 0.50
C LYS A 667 -35.82 0.70 -0.32
N SER A 668 -35.08 1.60 0.31
CA SER A 668 -34.13 2.51 -0.33
C SER A 668 -32.79 1.84 -0.66
N SER A 669 -32.50 0.67 -0.11
CA SER A 669 -31.34 -0.16 -0.38
C SER A 669 -31.60 -1.07 -1.59
N PHE A 670 -30.59 -1.23 -2.46
CA PHE A 670 -30.69 -2.05 -3.67
C PHE A 670 -29.81 -3.28 -3.55
N VAL A 671 -30.40 -4.45 -3.60
CA VAL A 671 -29.71 -5.74 -3.55
C VAL A 671 -29.57 -6.30 -4.97
N LEU A 672 -28.35 -6.28 -5.52
CA LEU A 672 -28.04 -6.75 -6.87
C LEU A 672 -27.41 -8.15 -6.81
N GLY A 673 -27.62 -8.94 -7.83
CA GLY A 673 -27.14 -10.33 -7.92
C GLY A 673 -28.24 -11.33 -7.50
N PRO A 674 -27.92 -12.59 -7.02
CA PRO A 674 -26.58 -13.11 -6.99
C PRO A 674 -25.98 -13.29 -8.40
N SER A 675 -24.69 -12.98 -8.54
CA SER A 675 -23.93 -13.20 -9.76
C SER A 675 -22.68 -14.02 -9.44
N THR A 676 -22.09 -14.63 -10.46
CA THR A 676 -20.77 -15.26 -10.29
C THR A 676 -19.72 -14.18 -10.02
N ALA A 677 -18.86 -14.34 -9.02
CA ALA A 677 -17.79 -13.43 -8.74
C ALA A 677 -16.77 -13.37 -9.91
N ASN A 678 -15.96 -12.30 -10.00
CA ASN A 678 -14.92 -12.16 -11.03
C ASN A 678 -13.99 -13.38 -11.08
N MET A 679 -13.58 -13.89 -9.92
CA MET A 679 -12.91 -15.18 -9.78
C MET A 679 -13.92 -16.21 -9.29
N PHE A 680 -14.64 -16.81 -10.23
CA PHE A 680 -15.75 -17.71 -9.93
C PHE A 680 -15.31 -19.00 -9.25
N LEU A 681 -14.17 -19.57 -9.65
CA LEU A 681 -13.62 -20.80 -9.08
C LEU A 681 -12.17 -20.59 -8.67
N VAL A 682 -11.92 -20.62 -7.35
CA VAL A 682 -10.57 -20.47 -6.77
C VAL A 682 -10.32 -21.66 -5.85
N ASN A 683 -9.24 -22.41 -6.10
CA ASN A 683 -8.88 -23.58 -5.27
C ASN A 683 -10.04 -24.58 -5.09
N ARG A 684 -10.79 -24.84 -6.14
CA ARG A 684 -12.01 -25.70 -6.14
C ARG A 684 -13.15 -25.20 -5.26
N VAL A 685 -13.20 -23.88 -4.98
CA VAL A 685 -14.30 -23.24 -4.24
C VAL A 685 -15.02 -22.30 -5.20
N TYR A 686 -16.33 -22.43 -5.30
CA TYR A 686 -17.21 -21.57 -6.10
C TYR A 686 -17.57 -20.32 -5.33
N HIS A 687 -17.54 -19.17 -6.00
CA HIS A 687 -17.81 -17.86 -5.43
C HIS A 687 -19.01 -17.21 -6.12
N PHE A 688 -20.03 -16.84 -5.34
CA PHE A 688 -21.14 -16.00 -5.76
C PHE A 688 -21.11 -14.68 -5.03
N GLU A 689 -21.49 -13.62 -5.71
CA GLU A 689 -21.44 -12.25 -5.18
C GLU A 689 -22.82 -11.60 -5.18
N ILE A 690 -23.14 -10.91 -4.09
CA ILE A 690 -24.29 -10.03 -3.92
C ILE A 690 -23.74 -8.64 -3.62
N LEU A 691 -24.21 -7.61 -4.36
CA LEU A 691 -23.83 -6.24 -4.15
C LEU A 691 -25.00 -5.44 -3.58
N ILE A 692 -24.79 -4.79 -2.45
CA ILE A 692 -25.75 -3.90 -1.82
C ILE A 692 -25.34 -2.46 -2.09
N LYS A 693 -26.24 -1.64 -2.68
CA LYS A 693 -26.11 -0.19 -2.78
C LYS A 693 -27.06 0.46 -1.78
N TYR A 694 -26.53 1.26 -0.86
CA TYR A 694 -27.32 1.93 0.17
C TYR A 694 -26.85 3.36 0.40
N ARG A 695 -27.70 4.20 0.94
CA ARG A 695 -27.36 5.57 1.31
C ARG A 695 -27.35 5.75 2.81
N PHE A 696 -28.41 5.36 3.45
CA PHE A 696 -28.59 5.26 4.88
C PHE A 696 -29.55 4.11 5.14
N ASP A 697 -29.17 3.17 5.99
CA ASP A 697 -29.98 1.99 6.32
C ASP A 697 -29.57 1.50 7.72
N GLU A 698 -30.40 1.77 8.72
CA GLU A 698 -30.13 1.40 10.11
C GLU A 698 -30.11 -0.13 10.32
N HIS A 699 -30.83 -0.86 9.46
CA HIS A 699 -30.94 -2.31 9.53
C HIS A 699 -29.74 -3.03 8.91
N LEU A 700 -28.90 -2.33 8.10
CA LEU A 700 -27.82 -2.97 7.35
C LEU A 700 -26.83 -3.69 8.28
N ILE A 701 -26.24 -2.99 9.24
CA ILE A 701 -25.22 -3.57 10.13
C ILE A 701 -25.77 -4.70 11.01
N PRO A 702 -26.93 -4.55 11.66
CA PRO A 702 -27.59 -5.67 12.37
C PRO A 702 -27.81 -6.88 11.47
N THR A 703 -28.38 -6.70 10.28
CA THR A 703 -28.66 -7.77 9.30
C THR A 703 -27.38 -8.49 8.86
N LEU A 704 -26.32 -7.75 8.56
CA LEU A 704 -25.02 -8.34 8.18
C LEU A 704 -24.39 -9.15 9.32
N LYS A 705 -24.50 -8.69 10.57
CA LYS A 705 -24.02 -9.43 11.74
C LYS A 705 -24.81 -10.72 11.96
N GLU A 706 -26.11 -10.69 11.74
CA GLU A 706 -26.93 -11.87 11.86
C GLU A 706 -26.64 -12.91 10.77
N LEU A 707 -26.48 -12.45 9.52
CA LEU A 707 -26.01 -13.30 8.42
C LEU A 707 -24.65 -13.92 8.72
N ASP A 708 -23.68 -13.15 9.21
CA ASP A 708 -22.36 -13.69 9.58
C ASP A 708 -22.49 -14.78 10.64
N LYS A 709 -23.35 -14.61 11.65
CA LYS A 709 -23.63 -15.66 12.66
C LYS A 709 -24.29 -16.91 12.04
N MET A 710 -25.22 -16.74 11.12
CA MET A 710 -25.88 -17.88 10.44
C MET A 710 -24.88 -18.70 9.64
N PHE A 711 -23.97 -18.02 8.92
CA PHE A 711 -22.92 -18.68 8.14
C PHE A 711 -21.81 -19.30 9.01
N LEU A 712 -21.58 -18.82 10.23
CA LEU A 712 -20.68 -19.46 11.18
C LEU A 712 -21.19 -20.86 11.61
N MET A 713 -22.50 -21.08 11.60
CA MET A 713 -23.12 -22.39 11.90
C MET A 713 -23.28 -23.26 10.64
N ASN A 714 -23.08 -22.68 9.44
CA ASN A 714 -23.22 -23.39 8.18
C ASN A 714 -21.91 -24.10 7.81
N LEU A 715 -21.88 -25.43 7.90
CA LEU A 715 -20.71 -26.26 7.58
C LEU A 715 -20.43 -26.40 6.08
N LYS A 716 -21.35 -25.98 5.20
CA LYS A 716 -21.28 -26.20 3.75
C LYS A 716 -20.94 -24.96 2.94
N ALA A 717 -21.17 -23.78 3.49
CA ALA A 717 -20.88 -22.51 2.84
C ALA A 717 -20.29 -21.51 3.84
N SER A 718 -19.53 -20.54 3.34
CA SER A 718 -18.98 -19.43 4.12
C SER A 718 -19.32 -18.09 3.48
N LEU A 719 -19.41 -17.06 4.31
CA LEU A 719 -19.71 -15.68 3.92
C LEU A 719 -18.47 -14.80 4.14
N ASP A 720 -18.21 -13.94 3.17
CA ASP A 720 -17.22 -12.87 3.28
C ASP A 720 -17.90 -11.53 2.98
N ILE A 721 -17.75 -10.56 3.87
CA ILE A 721 -18.38 -9.23 3.78
C ILE A 721 -17.32 -8.18 3.54
N GLU A 722 -17.54 -7.33 2.54
CA GLU A 722 -16.65 -6.25 2.20
C GLU A 722 -17.38 -4.91 2.07
N PHE A 723 -17.02 -3.94 2.89
CA PHE A 723 -17.40 -2.54 2.68
C PHE A 723 -16.44 -1.93 1.63
N ILE A 724 -16.96 -1.70 0.42
CA ILE A 724 -16.16 -1.23 -0.72
C ILE A 724 -15.85 0.27 -0.57
N SER A 725 -16.78 1.04 0.00
CA SER A 725 -16.66 2.51 0.13
C SER A 725 -17.33 3.00 1.41
#